data_d87c33def568f419777cfb559eb71550
#
_entry.id   d87c33def568f419777cfb559eb71550
#
_cell.length_a   1.000
_cell.length_b   1.000
_cell.length_c   1.000
_cell.angle_alpha   90.00
_cell.angle_beta   90.00
_cell.angle_gamma   90.00
#
_symmetry.space_group_name_H-M   'P 1'
#
loop_
_entity.id
_entity.type
_entity.pdbx_description
1 polymer ?
#
loop_
_entity_poly.entity_id
_entity_poly.type
_entity_poly.pdbx_seq_one_letter_code
_entity_poly.pdbx_strand_id
1 'polypeptide(L)'
;MGRYYKGTVDGFADFGVFIDVGKNVTGLLHKSELNQRLESIDWNSGDTVFIQVLGVRDNGNVDLGSSIRQSEREFRGKLIQNAENTYLPDESETERTEQSDSEQSSQQSRTEANETKEQEESEAPEPSPTTDGSGNAVGSATVSEHKEPLERVPIDSLSDRVGERVRIEGEIVGASQTSGPTVFELRDETAVVDCAAFKEAGVRAYPEVDTGDVVRLVGEVELRNNELQVETEQLDALSDEEEDAVVTRLAEALENEARPADVDLLAEDSVVSAIHDDITDAAGAIRRAVIESRPVIVRHNASAEGYVAGAALERAVLPLVREEHARSDAQYHYFDRRPLEDGLYDMQDATKDATNMLDNRERHDEKLPLFVLVDAGSTVESGDGLDLLDIYGAPHVVIDTQYPDDDVAETAEVVVNSHLGDSDEDVAAGVLGANVAAHINDDVREDVSHLPAVSYWEDTPSEYVELATEAGYDEDHVTALREAVALEAYYQSYEDKRELITDLLFEHAKRDLAEHVSEQFRTKLENELDTAEPNLSVRGANGVTFTVLDTDAYTHRFDFPSTAVLLDALHRHDITGRPGGQNVTLGLADDEIHIRSDVGVNVRDIEDEVRERAPNAGIVAVGTRDGKFEFLRGEREAALDAVIESVSEHLN
;
A
#
# COMPACT_ATOMS: atom_id res chain seq x y z
N MET A 1 15.59 18.26 -20.75
CA MET A 1 15.46 17.53 -19.50
C MET A 1 14.77 16.21 -19.79
N GLY A 2 15.08 15.15 -19.08
CA GLY A 2 14.45 13.82 -19.25
C GLY A 2 14.84 13.02 -20.49
N ARG A 3 15.75 13.50 -21.32
CA ARG A 3 16.19 12.81 -22.52
C ARG A 3 17.40 11.92 -22.25
N TYR A 4 17.45 10.78 -22.93
CA TYR A 4 18.52 9.80 -22.79
C TYR A 4 19.57 9.99 -23.87
N TYR A 5 20.84 9.86 -23.47
CA TYR A 5 22.00 10.02 -24.34
C TYR A 5 22.95 8.84 -24.16
N LYS A 6 23.62 8.50 -25.26
CA LYS A 6 24.80 7.65 -25.23
C LYS A 6 26.00 8.52 -24.98
N GLY A 7 26.67 8.40 -23.86
CA GLY A 7 27.86 9.14 -23.48
C GLY A 7 29.08 8.26 -23.37
N THR A 8 30.25 8.90 -23.25
CA THR A 8 31.53 8.23 -23.02
C THR A 8 32.08 8.67 -21.66
N VAL A 9 32.51 7.73 -20.83
CA VAL A 9 33.12 8.02 -19.53
C VAL A 9 34.44 8.76 -19.76
N ASP A 10 34.51 10.00 -19.28
CA ASP A 10 35.73 10.85 -19.37
C ASP A 10 36.63 10.65 -18.16
N GLY A 11 36.05 10.56 -16.94
CA GLY A 11 36.84 10.36 -15.73
C GLY A 11 36.01 10.22 -14.48
N PHE A 12 36.69 9.93 -13.37
CA PHE A 12 36.08 9.70 -12.04
C PHE A 12 36.58 10.73 -11.03
N ALA A 13 35.71 11.12 -10.13
CA ALA A 13 36.02 11.94 -8.96
C ALA A 13 35.31 11.37 -7.73
N ASP A 14 35.73 11.74 -6.52
CA ASP A 14 35.15 11.25 -5.26
C ASP A 14 33.65 11.53 -5.10
N PHE A 15 33.09 12.42 -5.93
CA PHE A 15 31.69 12.83 -5.88
C PHE A 15 30.88 12.38 -7.11
N GLY A 16 31.48 11.69 -8.10
CA GLY A 16 30.74 11.20 -9.27
C GLY A 16 31.60 10.90 -10.49
N VAL A 17 30.94 10.62 -11.61
CA VAL A 17 31.55 10.26 -12.90
C VAL A 17 31.31 11.39 -13.90
N PHE A 18 32.38 11.82 -14.60
CA PHE A 18 32.27 12.73 -15.71
C PHE A 18 32.03 11.96 -17.01
N ILE A 19 31.03 12.37 -17.76
CA ILE A 19 30.60 11.68 -18.98
C ILE A 19 30.51 12.71 -20.10
N ASP A 20 31.27 12.48 -21.17
CA ASP A 20 31.19 13.27 -22.43
C ASP A 20 29.93 12.84 -23.18
N VAL A 21 28.96 13.72 -23.28
CA VAL A 21 27.71 13.55 -24.02
C VAL A 21 27.77 14.08 -25.45
N GLY A 22 28.96 14.47 -25.90
CA GLY A 22 29.24 14.94 -27.27
C GLY A 22 29.27 16.45 -27.41
N LYS A 23 29.83 16.92 -28.52
CA LYS A 23 29.99 18.36 -28.85
C LYS A 23 30.72 19.19 -27.78
N ASN A 24 31.73 18.59 -27.12
CA ASN A 24 32.47 19.21 -26.01
C ASN A 24 31.60 19.56 -24.80
N VAL A 25 30.54 18.80 -24.56
CA VAL A 25 29.70 18.91 -23.37
C VAL A 25 29.97 17.73 -22.46
N THR A 26 30.55 17.98 -21.29
CA THR A 26 30.75 16.98 -20.25
C THR A 26 29.73 17.22 -19.14
N GLY A 27 28.96 16.19 -18.81
CA GLY A 27 28.02 16.20 -17.72
C GLY A 27 28.57 15.46 -16.49
N LEU A 28 28.02 15.75 -15.32
CA LEU A 28 28.35 15.09 -14.08
C LEU A 28 27.22 14.14 -13.69
N LEU A 29 27.55 12.86 -13.61
CA LEU A 29 26.73 11.85 -12.94
C LEU A 29 27.18 11.80 -11.48
N HIS A 30 26.42 12.47 -10.61
CA HIS A 30 26.72 12.55 -9.19
C HIS A 30 26.49 11.18 -8.51
N LYS A 31 27.27 10.90 -7.46
CA LYS A 31 27.18 9.61 -6.74
C LYS A 31 25.78 9.32 -6.14
N SER A 32 24.96 10.33 -5.87
CA SER A 32 23.57 10.15 -5.43
C SER A 32 22.64 9.63 -6.52
N GLU A 33 23.03 9.79 -7.78
CA GLU A 33 22.26 9.35 -8.96
C GLU A 33 22.74 7.99 -9.48
N LEU A 34 23.62 7.32 -8.75
CA LEU A 34 24.14 6.00 -9.07
C LEU A 34 23.38 4.96 -8.28
N ASN A 35 22.85 3.94 -8.94
CA ASN A 35 22.19 2.80 -8.32
C ASN A 35 23.17 1.87 -7.55
N GLN A 36 24.47 2.18 -7.58
CA GLN A 36 25.55 1.41 -6.93
C GLN A 36 26.56 2.38 -6.32
N ARG A 37 27.38 1.90 -5.37
CA ARG A 37 28.50 2.69 -4.84
C ARG A 37 29.50 2.96 -5.95
N LEU A 38 30.05 4.17 -6.00
CA LEU A 38 31.04 4.61 -7.00
C LEU A 38 32.21 3.65 -7.13
N GLU A 39 32.63 3.02 -6.02
CA GLU A 39 33.75 2.07 -5.94
C GLU A 39 33.41 0.70 -6.50
N SER A 40 32.14 0.38 -6.72
CA SER A 40 31.67 -0.91 -7.26
C SER A 40 31.27 -0.84 -8.75
N ILE A 41 31.50 0.30 -9.40
CA ILE A 41 31.21 0.47 -10.82
C ILE A 41 32.39 -0.04 -11.65
N ASP A 42 32.15 -1.05 -12.50
CA ASP A 42 33.14 -1.62 -13.44
C ASP A 42 33.33 -0.80 -14.72
N TRP A 43 33.18 0.53 -14.65
CA TRP A 43 33.41 1.39 -15.80
C TRP A 43 34.86 1.88 -15.83
N ASN A 44 35.40 2.03 -17.04
CA ASN A 44 36.68 2.63 -17.29
C ASN A 44 36.54 3.88 -18.17
N SER A 45 37.52 4.80 -18.10
CA SER A 45 37.57 5.93 -19.02
C SER A 45 37.60 5.45 -20.47
N GLY A 46 36.68 5.94 -21.28
CA GLY A 46 36.46 5.52 -22.66
C GLY A 46 35.31 4.55 -22.85
N ASP A 47 34.70 4.01 -21.78
CA ASP A 47 33.53 3.14 -21.86
C ASP A 47 32.29 3.91 -22.28
N THR A 48 31.42 3.26 -23.04
CA THR A 48 30.16 3.82 -23.46
C THR A 48 29.07 3.52 -22.43
N VAL A 49 28.37 4.55 -21.99
CA VAL A 49 27.30 4.44 -20.99
C VAL A 49 26.02 5.15 -21.47
N PHE A 50 24.88 4.67 -20.99
CA PHE A 50 23.59 5.31 -21.24
C PHE A 50 23.18 6.12 -20.02
N ILE A 51 22.90 7.40 -20.22
CA ILE A 51 22.57 8.35 -19.16
C ILE A 51 21.37 9.20 -19.54
N GLN A 52 20.71 9.75 -18.54
CA GLN A 52 19.61 10.69 -18.69
C GLN A 52 20.10 12.12 -18.32
N VAL A 53 19.72 13.13 -19.08
CA VAL A 53 19.96 14.52 -18.71
C VAL A 53 18.85 14.97 -17.77
N LEU A 54 19.18 15.15 -16.49
CA LEU A 54 18.27 15.62 -15.45
C LEU A 54 18.09 17.13 -15.50
N GLY A 55 19.18 17.88 -15.73
CA GLY A 55 19.14 19.32 -15.76
C GLY A 55 20.34 19.94 -16.46
N VAL A 56 20.18 21.20 -16.86
CA VAL A 56 21.28 22.07 -17.33
C VAL A 56 21.27 23.32 -16.47
N ARG A 57 22.35 23.55 -15.72
CA ARG A 57 22.48 24.70 -14.83
C ARG A 57 22.81 25.98 -15.62
N ASP A 58 22.54 27.12 -15.02
CA ASP A 58 22.81 28.44 -15.64
C ASP A 58 24.29 28.66 -16.06
N ASN A 59 25.20 27.92 -15.41
CA ASN A 59 26.65 27.96 -15.74
C ASN A 59 27.04 27.01 -16.89
N GLY A 60 26.06 26.31 -17.50
CA GLY A 60 26.29 25.37 -18.60
C GLY A 60 26.66 23.96 -18.16
N ASN A 61 26.76 23.69 -16.87
CA ASN A 61 26.99 22.33 -16.36
C ASN A 61 25.72 21.46 -16.54
N VAL A 62 25.92 20.19 -16.90
CA VAL A 62 24.85 19.24 -17.15
C VAL A 62 24.83 18.22 -16.02
N ASP A 63 23.70 18.12 -15.35
CA ASP A 63 23.45 17.08 -14.34
C ASP A 63 22.87 15.84 -15.03
N LEU A 64 23.44 14.68 -14.73
CA LEU A 64 23.13 13.40 -15.35
C LEU A 64 22.58 12.42 -14.32
N GLY A 65 21.62 11.58 -14.77
CA GLY A 65 21.15 10.41 -14.05
C GLY A 65 21.62 9.11 -14.71
N SER A 66 21.80 8.05 -13.94
CA SER A 66 22.16 6.74 -14.48
C SER A 66 20.97 6.08 -15.18
N SER A 67 21.19 5.42 -16.32
CA SER A 67 20.20 4.49 -16.87
C SER A 67 20.39 3.12 -16.25
N ILE A 68 19.31 2.49 -15.82
CA ILE A 68 19.29 1.14 -15.23
C ILE A 68 19.82 0.10 -16.24
N ARG A 69 19.77 0.41 -17.56
CA ARG A 69 20.19 -0.50 -18.64
C ARG A 69 21.37 0.07 -19.38
N GLN A 70 22.52 -0.53 -19.17
CA GLN A 70 23.80 -0.09 -19.71
C GLN A 70 24.20 -0.73 -21.05
N SER A 71 23.48 -1.75 -21.52
CA SER A 71 23.72 -2.35 -22.82
C SER A 71 22.68 -1.96 -23.87
N GLU A 72 23.10 -1.84 -25.13
CA GLU A 72 22.19 -1.54 -26.25
C GLU A 72 21.09 -2.61 -26.43
N ARG A 73 21.34 -3.85 -26.02
CA ARG A 73 20.40 -4.98 -26.13
C ARG A 73 19.31 -4.94 -25.04
N GLU A 74 19.64 -4.34 -23.91
CA GLU A 74 18.73 -4.26 -22.74
C GLU A 74 17.99 -2.92 -22.69
N PHE A 75 18.48 -1.91 -23.42
CA PHE A 75 17.89 -0.58 -23.44
C PHE A 75 16.59 -0.59 -24.25
N ARG A 76 15.46 -0.43 -23.57
CA ARG A 76 14.11 -0.32 -24.17
C ARG A 76 13.60 1.12 -24.26
N GLY A 77 14.32 2.09 -23.69
CA GLY A 77 13.98 3.50 -23.78
C GLY A 77 14.27 4.04 -25.18
N LYS A 78 13.53 5.08 -25.62
CA LYS A 78 13.75 5.75 -26.90
C LYS A 78 15.07 6.54 -26.82
N LEU A 79 16.11 6.10 -27.53
CA LEU A 79 17.32 6.88 -27.71
C LEU A 79 16.98 8.05 -28.66
N ILE A 80 16.87 9.26 -28.10
CA ILE A 80 16.44 10.44 -28.87
C ILE A 80 17.62 11.15 -29.49
N GLN A 81 18.84 10.98 -28.93
CA GLN A 81 20.05 11.64 -29.48
C GLN A 81 21.32 10.84 -29.18
N ASN A 82 22.12 10.59 -30.21
CA ASN A 82 23.48 10.08 -30.11
C ASN A 82 24.46 11.24 -30.10
N ALA A 83 25.59 11.14 -29.38
CA ALA A 83 26.64 12.17 -29.34
C ALA A 83 27.17 12.60 -30.73
N GLU A 84 27.10 11.71 -31.71
CA GLU A 84 27.56 11.94 -33.08
C GLU A 84 26.49 12.51 -34.04
N ASN A 85 25.19 12.41 -33.70
CA ASN A 85 24.07 12.83 -34.56
C ASN A 85 23.10 13.75 -33.83
N THR A 86 23.04 14.98 -34.26
CA THR A 86 22.07 15.99 -33.84
C THR A 86 20.75 15.84 -34.62
N TYR A 87 19.97 14.83 -34.36
CA TYR A 87 18.62 14.75 -34.93
C TYR A 87 17.59 14.83 -33.82
N LEU A 88 16.88 15.95 -33.78
CA LEU A 88 15.55 16.00 -33.20
C LEU A 88 14.59 15.57 -34.32
N PRO A 89 13.78 14.54 -34.19
CA PRO A 89 12.71 14.27 -35.14
C PRO A 89 11.81 15.50 -35.17
N ASP A 90 11.48 15.97 -36.36
CA ASP A 90 10.52 17.05 -36.56
C ASP A 90 9.16 16.57 -36.08
N GLU A 91 8.41 17.36 -35.28
CA GLU A 91 7.10 16.99 -34.75
C GLU A 91 6.13 16.54 -35.86
N SER A 92 6.35 16.97 -37.11
CA SER A 92 5.57 16.54 -38.28
C SER A 92 5.86 15.12 -38.78
N GLU A 93 6.96 14.47 -38.36
CA GLU A 93 7.28 13.09 -38.73
C GLU A 93 6.77 12.07 -37.68
N THR A 94 6.54 12.49 -36.45
CA THR A 94 6.03 11.63 -35.39
C THR A 94 4.57 11.21 -35.65
N GLU A 95 3.75 12.12 -36.19
CA GLU A 95 2.36 11.82 -36.57
C GLU A 95 2.23 10.90 -37.81
N ARG A 96 3.28 10.85 -38.68
CA ARG A 96 3.27 9.94 -39.83
C ARG A 96 3.76 8.55 -39.53
N THR A 97 4.57 8.38 -38.48
CA THR A 97 5.09 7.08 -38.06
C THR A 97 4.06 6.30 -37.26
N GLU A 98 3.23 6.98 -36.46
CA GLU A 98 2.13 6.33 -35.72
C GLU A 98 0.98 5.86 -36.60
N GLN A 99 0.76 6.51 -37.78
CA GLN A 99 -0.23 6.04 -38.76
C GLN A 99 0.26 4.88 -39.62
N SER A 100 1.58 4.70 -39.79
CA SER A 100 2.12 3.59 -40.59
C SER A 100 2.31 2.30 -39.79
N ASP A 101 2.51 2.37 -38.46
CA ASP A 101 2.65 1.18 -37.59
C ASP A 101 1.30 0.55 -37.26
N SER A 102 0.19 1.32 -37.32
CA SER A 102 -1.15 0.77 -37.10
C SER A 102 -1.71 -0.03 -38.29
N GLU A 103 -1.18 0.18 -39.52
CA GLU A 103 -1.59 -0.58 -40.69
C GLU A 103 -0.72 -1.81 -40.99
N GLN A 104 0.51 -1.90 -40.46
CA GLN A 104 1.36 -3.10 -40.65
C GLN A 104 1.17 -4.18 -39.61
N SER A 105 0.64 -3.89 -38.42
CA SER A 105 0.38 -4.91 -37.39
C SER A 105 -0.89 -5.75 -37.67
N SER A 106 -1.75 -5.31 -38.60
CA SER A 106 -3.00 -6.04 -38.97
C SER A 106 -2.86 -7.00 -40.16
N GLN A 107 -1.69 -7.09 -40.81
CA GLN A 107 -1.45 -7.99 -41.94
C GLN A 107 -0.48 -9.15 -41.66
N GLN A 108 0.19 -9.21 -40.50
CA GLN A 108 1.13 -10.30 -40.18
C GLN A 108 0.58 -11.43 -39.32
N SER A 109 -0.66 -11.34 -38.86
CA SER A 109 -1.27 -12.41 -38.05
C SER A 109 -2.18 -13.36 -38.82
N ARG A 110 -2.03 -13.49 -40.14
CA ARG A 110 -2.91 -14.38 -40.97
C ARG A 110 -2.21 -15.36 -41.92
N THR A 111 -0.92 -15.64 -41.73
CA THR A 111 -0.21 -16.58 -42.63
C THR A 111 0.85 -17.38 -41.85
N GLU A 112 0.46 -18.14 -40.84
CA GLU A 112 1.24 -19.31 -40.39
C GLU A 112 0.33 -20.25 -39.59
N ALA A 113 -0.53 -20.92 -40.29
CA ALA A 113 -1.20 -22.11 -39.83
C ALA A 113 -1.46 -22.99 -41.04
N ASN A 114 -0.48 -23.68 -41.53
CA ASN A 114 -0.60 -25.00 -42.14
C ASN A 114 0.77 -25.58 -42.54
N GLU A 115 0.85 -26.89 -42.42
CA GLU A 115 1.94 -27.79 -42.85
C GLU A 115 3.04 -28.01 -41.79
N THR A 116 3.36 -29.21 -41.32
CA THR A 116 3.15 -30.54 -41.90
C THR A 116 3.39 -31.61 -40.82
N LYS A 117 2.60 -32.63 -40.83
CA LYS A 117 2.87 -33.97 -40.24
C LYS A 117 3.97 -34.66 -40.98
N GLU A 118 4.72 -35.49 -40.30
CA GLU A 118 5.11 -36.86 -40.60
C GLU A 118 6.46 -37.23 -39.95
N GLN A 119 6.36 -38.22 -39.09
CA GLN A 119 7.03 -39.52 -39.03
C GLN A 119 8.57 -39.54 -38.86
N GLU A 120 9.08 -40.25 -37.87
CA GLU A 120 9.27 -41.70 -37.90
C GLU A 120 9.73 -42.26 -36.53
N GLU A 121 9.21 -43.46 -36.26
CA GLU A 121 9.59 -44.44 -35.27
C GLU A 121 11.05 -44.94 -35.44
N SER A 122 11.71 -45.33 -34.35
CA SER A 122 12.41 -46.65 -34.26
C SER A 122 12.97 -46.82 -32.83
N GLU A 123 12.41 -47.74 -32.13
CA GLU A 123 12.86 -49.06 -31.69
C GLU A 123 13.95 -49.10 -30.63
N ALA A 124 13.52 -49.70 -29.52
CA ALA A 124 14.34 -50.29 -28.46
C ALA A 124 15.17 -51.49 -28.96
N PRO A 125 16.16 -51.98 -28.18
CA PRO A 125 15.89 -53.27 -27.54
C PRO A 125 16.42 -53.41 -26.11
N GLU A 126 15.68 -54.14 -25.30
CA GLU A 126 16.18 -54.92 -24.17
C GLU A 126 17.05 -56.07 -24.63
N PRO A 127 17.94 -56.58 -23.76
CA PRO A 127 17.69 -57.93 -23.27
C PRO A 127 18.10 -58.22 -21.81
N SER A 128 17.31 -59.02 -21.15
CA SER A 128 17.64 -59.87 -20.01
C SER A 128 18.31 -61.16 -20.51
N PRO A 129 18.67 -62.20 -19.67
CA PRO A 129 19.36 -62.25 -18.38
C PRO A 129 20.50 -63.34 -18.40
N THR A 130 21.32 -63.47 -17.35
CA THR A 130 21.87 -64.74 -16.86
C THR A 130 22.52 -64.61 -15.50
N THR A 131 21.97 -65.24 -14.56
CA THR A 131 22.33 -66.31 -13.61
C THR A 131 23.79 -66.48 -13.20
N ASP A 132 23.86 -66.63 -11.88
CA ASP A 132 24.56 -67.64 -11.02
C ASP A 132 25.75 -67.15 -10.20
N GLY A 133 25.61 -67.40 -8.89
CA GLY A 133 26.73 -67.86 -8.11
C GLY A 133 26.80 -67.49 -6.63
N SER A 134 25.99 -68.16 -5.83
CA SER A 134 26.35 -68.81 -4.54
C SER A 134 27.22 -68.07 -3.51
N GLY A 135 26.63 -67.83 -2.32
CA GLY A 135 27.27 -68.32 -1.08
C GLY A 135 27.72 -67.25 -0.07
N ASN A 136 27.05 -66.92 0.92
CA ASN A 136 27.14 -67.42 2.28
C ASN A 136 26.34 -66.63 3.27
N ALA A 137 25.46 -67.30 3.95
CA ALA A 137 24.72 -66.75 5.11
C ALA A 137 25.70 -66.64 6.30
N VAL A 138 25.76 -65.42 6.86
CA VAL A 138 26.10 -65.26 8.26
C VAL A 138 24.96 -64.42 8.86
N GLY A 139 24.31 -65.03 9.81
CA GLY A 139 23.17 -64.43 10.51
C GLY A 139 23.58 -63.13 11.22
N SER A 140 22.83 -62.10 10.96
CA SER A 140 22.79 -60.93 11.80
C SER A 140 21.48 -60.97 12.54
N ALA A 141 21.58 -61.03 13.85
CA ALA A 141 20.48 -60.92 14.77
C ALA A 141 19.84 -59.52 14.58
N THR A 142 18.59 -59.53 14.18
CA THR A 142 17.74 -58.35 14.31
C THR A 142 17.54 -58.07 15.80
N VAL A 143 18.33 -57.13 16.32
CA VAL A 143 17.96 -56.41 17.52
C VAL A 143 16.96 -55.36 17.09
N SER A 144 15.68 -55.66 17.22
CA SER A 144 14.64 -54.63 17.29
C SER A 144 14.86 -53.88 18.61
N GLU A 145 15.68 -52.82 18.56
CA GLU A 145 15.55 -51.78 19.57
C GLU A 145 14.21 -51.11 19.33
N HIS A 146 13.23 -51.41 20.20
CA HIS A 146 12.11 -50.51 20.44
C HIS A 146 12.71 -49.24 21.07
N LYS A 147 13.16 -48.29 20.22
CA LYS A 147 13.39 -46.94 20.64
C LYS A 147 11.99 -46.36 20.97
N GLU A 148 11.78 -45.99 22.22
CA GLU A 148 10.58 -45.21 22.58
C GLU A 148 10.49 -44.01 21.64
N PRO A 149 9.30 -43.64 21.15
CA PRO A 149 9.16 -42.47 20.29
C PRO A 149 9.66 -41.24 21.04
N LEU A 150 10.63 -40.55 20.42
CA LEU A 150 11.15 -39.30 20.98
C LEU A 150 9.99 -38.32 21.18
N GLU A 151 9.93 -37.72 22.36
CA GLU A 151 8.99 -36.61 22.59
C GLU A 151 9.41 -35.43 21.70
N ARG A 152 8.42 -34.67 21.22
CA ARG A 152 8.65 -33.43 20.47
C ARG A 152 9.29 -32.39 21.40
N VAL A 153 10.24 -31.64 20.88
CA VAL A 153 10.85 -30.51 21.55
C VAL A 153 10.67 -29.23 20.72
N PRO A 154 10.45 -28.06 21.34
CA PRO A 154 10.37 -26.79 20.63
C PRO A 154 11.78 -26.34 20.17
N ILE A 155 11.83 -25.64 19.05
CA ILE A 155 13.08 -25.23 18.38
C ILE A 155 13.90 -24.26 19.25
N ASP A 156 13.28 -23.36 19.99
CA ASP A 156 13.97 -22.41 20.89
C ASP A 156 14.81 -23.12 21.98
N SER A 157 14.40 -24.35 22.36
CA SER A 157 15.11 -25.14 23.37
C SER A 157 16.32 -25.90 22.83
N LEU A 158 16.59 -25.88 21.52
CA LEU A 158 17.65 -26.64 20.89
C LEU A 158 19.06 -26.18 21.29
N SER A 159 19.22 -24.91 21.66
CA SER A 159 20.52 -24.38 22.13
C SER A 159 21.06 -25.11 23.35
N ASP A 160 20.19 -25.63 24.22
CA ASP A 160 20.56 -26.39 25.43
C ASP A 160 20.74 -27.89 25.15
N ARG A 161 20.49 -28.32 23.91
CA ARG A 161 20.45 -29.75 23.51
C ARG A 161 21.49 -30.13 22.46
N VAL A 162 22.55 -29.37 22.34
CA VAL A 162 23.63 -29.64 21.35
C VAL A 162 24.26 -31.01 21.63
N GLY A 163 24.32 -31.87 20.61
CA GLY A 163 24.73 -33.24 20.68
C GLY A 163 23.65 -34.25 21.10
N GLU A 164 22.42 -33.78 21.29
CA GLU A 164 21.29 -34.67 21.58
C GLU A 164 20.49 -34.96 20.30
N ARG A 165 19.85 -36.10 20.28
CA ARG A 165 18.89 -36.50 19.26
C ARG A 165 17.52 -35.99 19.62
N VAL A 166 16.91 -35.20 18.75
CA VAL A 166 15.64 -34.54 18.97
C VAL A 166 14.60 -34.91 17.91
N ARG A 167 13.32 -34.71 18.25
CA ARG A 167 12.21 -34.69 17.31
C ARG A 167 11.57 -33.31 17.34
N ILE A 168 11.53 -32.67 16.17
CA ILE A 168 10.88 -31.38 15.95
C ILE A 168 9.79 -31.51 14.88
N GLU A 169 8.78 -30.63 14.93
CA GLU A 169 7.67 -30.60 13.98
C GLU A 169 7.35 -29.16 13.63
N GLY A 170 7.17 -28.87 12.35
CA GLY A 170 6.88 -27.52 11.87
C GLY A 170 6.68 -27.48 10.36
N GLU A 171 6.66 -26.27 9.82
CA GLU A 171 6.53 -25.96 8.40
C GLU A 171 7.90 -25.72 7.79
N ILE A 172 8.14 -26.20 6.58
CA ILE A 172 9.31 -25.86 5.80
C ILE A 172 9.12 -24.48 5.19
N VAL A 173 9.84 -23.48 5.68
CA VAL A 173 9.79 -22.09 5.19
C VAL A 173 10.84 -21.82 4.11
N GLY A 174 11.86 -22.68 3.98
CA GLY A 174 12.88 -22.59 2.96
C GLY A 174 13.51 -23.96 2.63
N ALA A 175 13.86 -24.19 1.37
CA ALA A 175 14.55 -25.40 0.92
C ALA A 175 15.62 -25.04 -0.10
N SER A 176 16.89 -25.21 0.27
CA SER A 176 18.03 -24.86 -0.57
C SER A 176 18.95 -26.04 -0.81
N GLN A 177 19.42 -26.23 -2.07
CA GLN A 177 20.40 -27.22 -2.41
C GLN A 177 21.80 -26.61 -2.43
N THR A 178 22.66 -27.05 -1.51
CA THR A 178 24.05 -26.62 -1.49
C THR A 178 24.95 -27.59 -2.31
N SER A 179 26.24 -27.29 -2.39
CA SER A 179 27.20 -28.24 -2.95
C SER A 179 27.41 -29.49 -2.08
N GLY A 180 26.84 -29.51 -0.89
CA GLY A 180 26.84 -30.58 0.09
C GLY A 180 25.43 -31.09 0.39
N PRO A 181 24.89 -30.77 1.59
CA PRO A 181 23.53 -31.16 1.98
C PRO A 181 22.44 -30.35 1.26
N THR A 182 21.22 -30.90 1.27
CA THR A 182 20.01 -30.08 1.15
C THR A 182 19.76 -29.44 2.52
N VAL A 183 19.56 -28.13 2.58
CA VAL A 183 19.25 -27.43 3.80
C VAL A 183 17.77 -27.02 3.75
N PHE A 184 17.01 -27.45 4.73
CA PHE A 184 15.63 -27.06 4.97
C PHE A 184 15.59 -26.09 6.14
N GLU A 185 14.92 -24.98 5.99
CA GLU A 185 14.60 -24.07 7.09
C GLU A 185 13.25 -24.50 7.66
N LEU A 186 13.25 -25.02 8.89
CA LEU A 186 12.06 -25.52 9.58
C LEU A 186 11.63 -24.54 10.66
N ARG A 187 10.38 -24.09 10.59
CA ARG A 187 9.75 -23.17 11.54
C ARG A 187 8.76 -23.93 12.40
N ASP A 188 8.88 -23.81 13.72
CA ASP A 188 7.82 -24.18 14.65
C ASP A 188 7.22 -22.92 15.31
N GLU A 189 6.38 -23.08 16.31
CA GLU A 189 5.74 -22.00 17.06
C GLU A 189 6.69 -21.17 17.91
N THR A 190 8.00 -21.50 17.96
CA THR A 190 8.97 -20.83 18.83
C THR A 190 10.14 -20.19 18.08
N ALA A 191 10.58 -20.80 16.96
CA ALA A 191 11.74 -20.32 16.21
C ALA A 191 11.86 -21.00 14.83
N VAL A 192 12.90 -20.63 14.09
CA VAL A 192 13.34 -21.26 12.83
C VAL A 192 14.71 -21.89 13.05
N VAL A 193 14.96 -23.07 12.45
CA VAL A 193 16.25 -23.74 12.50
C VAL A 193 16.62 -24.37 11.15
N ASP A 194 17.89 -24.27 10.80
CA ASP A 194 18.44 -24.98 9.64
C ASP A 194 18.54 -26.48 9.88
N CYS A 195 18.03 -27.28 8.96
CA CYS A 195 18.04 -28.73 8.99
C CYS A 195 18.83 -29.25 7.78
N ALA A 196 20.03 -29.79 8.01
CA ALA A 196 20.90 -30.31 6.96
C ALA A 196 20.63 -31.78 6.70
N ALA A 197 20.19 -32.11 5.50
CA ALA A 197 19.93 -33.49 5.06
C ALA A 197 20.97 -33.95 4.05
N PHE A 198 21.70 -35.02 4.38
CA PHE A 198 22.71 -35.60 3.51
C PHE A 198 22.21 -36.89 2.84
N LYS A 199 22.30 -36.93 1.51
CA LYS A 199 22.10 -38.15 0.73
C LYS A 199 23.35 -38.50 -0.06
N GLU A 200 23.72 -37.68 -1.01
CA GLU A 200 24.96 -37.72 -1.79
C GLU A 200 25.30 -36.27 -2.19
N ALA A 201 26.58 -35.99 -2.45
CA ALA A 201 27.00 -34.65 -2.84
C ALA A 201 26.28 -34.16 -4.12
N GLY A 202 25.54 -33.07 -4.02
CA GLY A 202 24.80 -32.48 -5.12
C GLY A 202 23.47 -33.19 -5.47
N VAL A 203 23.03 -34.15 -4.68
CA VAL A 203 21.72 -34.81 -4.83
C VAL A 203 20.77 -34.28 -3.76
N ARG A 204 19.59 -33.75 -4.19
CA ARG A 204 18.56 -33.29 -3.27
C ARG A 204 18.09 -34.46 -2.40
N ALA A 205 18.20 -34.27 -1.09
CA ALA A 205 17.57 -35.15 -0.12
C ALA A 205 16.08 -34.82 -0.03
N TYR A 206 15.24 -35.79 0.19
CA TYR A 206 13.77 -35.63 0.32
C TYR A 206 13.19 -34.77 -0.82
N PRO A 207 13.25 -35.22 -2.08
CA PRO A 207 12.77 -34.45 -3.23
C PRO A 207 11.24 -34.25 -3.23
N GLU A 208 10.54 -34.99 -2.40
CA GLU A 208 9.08 -34.89 -2.17
C GLU A 208 8.69 -33.80 -1.20
N VAL A 209 9.64 -33.16 -0.51
CA VAL A 209 9.37 -32.09 0.47
C VAL A 209 9.77 -30.75 -0.13
N ASP A 210 8.83 -29.83 -0.14
CA ASP A 210 8.99 -28.45 -0.62
C ASP A 210 8.60 -27.41 0.43
N THR A 211 8.84 -26.15 0.15
CA THR A 211 8.41 -25.02 0.99
C THR A 211 6.89 -25.04 1.13
N GLY A 212 6.40 -24.86 2.35
CA GLY A 212 4.98 -24.93 2.72
C GLY A 212 4.56 -26.30 3.26
N ASP A 213 5.38 -27.35 3.10
CA ASP A 213 5.05 -28.67 3.65
C ASP A 213 5.23 -28.70 5.18
N VAL A 214 4.29 -29.34 5.86
CA VAL A 214 4.37 -29.58 7.31
C VAL A 214 5.03 -30.93 7.56
N VAL A 215 6.10 -30.90 8.34
CA VAL A 215 6.95 -32.06 8.50
C VAL A 215 7.25 -32.42 9.95
N ARG A 216 7.62 -33.68 10.15
CA ARG A 216 8.26 -34.20 11.36
C ARG A 216 9.68 -34.55 11.04
N LEU A 217 10.62 -33.97 11.76
CA LEU A 217 12.04 -34.19 11.60
C LEU A 217 12.63 -34.82 12.87
N VAL A 218 13.46 -35.85 12.67
CA VAL A 218 14.31 -36.44 13.70
C VAL A 218 15.75 -36.25 13.28
N GLY A 219 16.58 -35.71 14.17
CA GLY A 219 17.99 -35.43 13.90
C GLY A 219 18.81 -35.16 15.14
N GLU A 220 20.11 -34.95 14.97
CA GLU A 220 21.04 -34.58 16.02
C GLU A 220 21.30 -33.06 15.95
N VAL A 221 21.24 -32.37 17.11
CA VAL A 221 21.51 -30.94 17.20
C VAL A 221 22.98 -30.67 17.16
N GLU A 222 23.45 -29.91 16.20
CA GLU A 222 24.86 -29.54 16.02
C GLU A 222 25.07 -28.02 16.09
N LEU A 223 26.23 -27.61 16.55
CA LEU A 223 26.72 -26.22 16.44
C LEU A 223 27.74 -26.13 15.32
N ARG A 224 27.39 -25.55 14.18
CA ARG A 224 28.26 -25.42 13.02
C ARG A 224 28.55 -23.96 12.72
N ASN A 225 29.81 -23.58 12.66
CA ASN A 225 30.24 -22.17 12.48
C ASN A 225 29.62 -21.19 13.47
N ASN A 226 29.27 -21.66 14.66
CA ASN A 226 28.56 -20.91 15.71
C ASN A 226 27.07 -20.67 15.44
N GLU A 227 26.50 -21.35 14.44
CA GLU A 227 25.05 -21.36 14.17
C GLU A 227 24.49 -22.73 14.53
N LEU A 228 23.24 -22.74 15.04
CA LEU A 228 22.53 -23.94 15.43
C LEU A 228 21.97 -24.63 14.18
N GLN A 229 22.22 -25.93 14.05
CA GLN A 229 21.75 -26.73 12.92
C GLN A 229 21.29 -28.10 13.41
N VAL A 230 20.31 -28.70 12.74
CA VAL A 230 19.93 -30.11 13.00
C VAL A 230 20.42 -30.96 11.84
N GLU A 231 21.30 -31.94 12.13
CA GLU A 231 21.65 -32.98 11.14
C GLU A 231 20.48 -33.94 11.01
N THR A 232 19.80 -33.91 9.84
CA THR A 232 18.59 -34.67 9.59
C THR A 232 18.85 -36.15 9.41
N GLU A 233 18.32 -36.97 10.31
CA GLU A 233 18.31 -38.43 10.18
C GLU A 233 17.07 -38.95 9.44
N GLN A 234 15.90 -38.33 9.73
CA GLN A 234 14.60 -38.68 9.16
C GLN A 234 13.74 -37.45 9.00
N LEU A 235 13.08 -37.32 7.88
CA LEU A 235 12.12 -36.24 7.57
C LEU A 235 10.90 -36.89 6.92
N ASP A 236 9.74 -36.74 7.57
CA ASP A 236 8.47 -37.28 7.10
C ASP A 236 7.47 -36.12 6.94
N ALA A 237 6.84 -35.99 5.77
CA ALA A 237 5.71 -35.10 5.60
C ALA A 237 4.53 -35.57 6.45
N LEU A 238 3.89 -34.67 7.18
CA LEU A 238 2.70 -34.97 7.96
C LEU A 238 1.45 -34.90 7.07
N SER A 239 0.38 -35.51 7.53
CA SER A 239 -0.90 -35.48 6.82
C SER A 239 -2.05 -35.60 7.83
N ASP A 240 -3.25 -35.20 7.37
CA ASP A 240 -4.50 -35.35 8.12
C ASP A 240 -4.42 -34.70 9.52
N GLU A 241 -4.88 -35.41 10.54
CA GLU A 241 -4.94 -34.93 11.93
C GLU A 241 -3.58 -34.47 12.53
N GLU A 242 -2.46 -35.06 12.06
CA GLU A 242 -1.12 -34.69 12.53
C GLU A 242 -0.67 -33.35 11.93
N GLU A 243 -0.95 -33.13 10.65
CA GLU A 243 -0.71 -31.87 9.95
C GLU A 243 -1.57 -30.77 10.56
N ASP A 244 -2.90 -30.99 10.67
CA ASP A 244 -3.84 -30.04 11.27
C ASP A 244 -3.41 -29.58 12.67
N ALA A 245 -2.87 -30.49 13.49
CA ALA A 245 -2.41 -30.17 14.83
C ALA A 245 -1.18 -29.24 14.83
N VAL A 246 -0.27 -29.38 13.85
CA VAL A 246 0.90 -28.51 13.71
C VAL A 246 0.48 -27.16 13.16
N VAL A 247 -0.35 -27.14 12.12
CA VAL A 247 -0.87 -25.90 11.50
C VAL A 247 -1.63 -25.07 12.54
N THR A 248 -2.51 -25.70 13.32
CA THR A 248 -3.25 -25.00 14.39
C THR A 248 -2.30 -24.37 15.41
N ARG A 249 -1.28 -25.10 15.84
CA ARG A 249 -0.29 -24.62 16.81
C ARG A 249 0.54 -23.46 16.27
N LEU A 250 0.93 -23.53 15.00
CA LEU A 250 1.63 -22.42 14.32
C LEU A 250 0.74 -21.17 14.19
N ALA A 251 -0.53 -21.38 13.82
CA ALA A 251 -1.50 -20.29 13.71
C ALA A 251 -1.78 -19.62 15.06
N GLU A 252 -1.97 -20.41 16.13
CA GLU A 252 -2.17 -19.90 17.49
C GLU A 252 -0.94 -19.12 17.99
N ALA A 253 0.27 -19.58 17.69
CA ALA A 253 1.50 -18.89 18.07
C ALA A 253 1.64 -17.57 17.33
N LEU A 254 1.42 -17.58 16.02
CA LEU A 254 1.43 -16.38 15.17
C LEU A 254 0.40 -15.35 15.64
N GLU A 255 -0.81 -15.79 15.96
CA GLU A 255 -1.87 -14.93 16.50
C GLU A 255 -1.47 -14.30 17.82
N ASN A 256 -0.86 -15.09 18.73
CA ASN A 256 -0.37 -14.58 20.01
C ASN A 256 0.80 -13.60 19.85
N GLU A 257 1.69 -13.82 18.90
CA GLU A 257 2.83 -12.94 18.62
C GLU A 257 2.38 -11.65 17.92
N ALA A 258 1.44 -11.76 16.99
CA ALA A 258 0.86 -10.63 16.28
C ALA A 258 -0.01 -9.76 17.18
N ARG A 259 -0.69 -10.35 18.17
CA ARG A 259 -1.57 -9.61 19.05
C ARG A 259 -0.82 -8.51 19.79
N PRO A 260 -1.28 -7.23 19.74
CA PRO A 260 -0.71 -6.18 20.54
C PRO A 260 -0.68 -6.54 22.04
N ALA A 261 0.33 -6.10 22.77
CA ALA A 261 0.26 -6.11 24.23
C ALA A 261 -0.93 -5.29 24.71
N ASP A 262 -1.27 -5.36 26.01
CA ASP A 262 -2.32 -4.50 26.58
C ASP A 262 -1.88 -3.03 26.39
N VAL A 263 -2.37 -2.40 25.33
CA VAL A 263 -2.07 -1.02 24.92
C VAL A 263 -3.30 -0.17 25.23
N ASP A 264 -3.11 0.90 26.00
CA ASP A 264 -4.17 1.86 26.28
C ASP A 264 -4.42 2.74 25.03
N LEU A 265 -5.64 3.24 24.87
CA LEU A 265 -5.96 4.26 23.87
C LEU A 265 -5.12 5.53 24.09
N LEU A 266 -4.95 6.34 23.05
CA LEU A 266 -4.18 7.60 23.13
C LEU A 266 -4.78 8.60 24.11
N ALA A 267 -6.12 8.66 24.20
CA ALA A 267 -6.88 9.50 25.11
C ALA A 267 -8.12 8.78 25.65
N GLU A 268 -8.74 9.31 26.73
CA GLU A 268 -10.00 8.84 27.27
C GLU A 268 -11.18 9.36 26.41
N ASP A 269 -11.45 8.70 25.30
CA ASP A 269 -12.55 8.97 24.38
C ASP A 269 -13.56 7.82 24.45
N SER A 270 -14.82 8.14 24.75
CA SER A 270 -15.87 7.13 24.92
C SER A 270 -16.27 6.46 23.61
N VAL A 271 -16.20 7.16 22.48
CA VAL A 271 -16.53 6.64 21.15
C VAL A 271 -15.46 5.66 20.70
N VAL A 272 -14.19 6.07 20.80
CA VAL A 272 -13.04 5.22 20.46
C VAL A 272 -12.92 4.02 21.41
N SER A 273 -13.29 4.21 22.69
CA SER A 273 -13.31 3.11 23.67
C SER A 273 -14.32 2.02 23.33
N ALA A 274 -15.42 2.36 22.67
CA ALA A 274 -16.44 1.38 22.27
C ALA A 274 -15.97 0.44 21.15
N ILE A 275 -14.95 0.82 20.39
CA ILE A 275 -14.36 0.06 19.27
C ILE A 275 -12.90 -0.33 19.55
N HIS A 276 -12.49 -0.37 20.82
CA HIS A 276 -11.11 -0.70 21.21
C HIS A 276 -10.68 -2.11 20.77
N ASP A 277 -11.62 -3.07 20.84
CA ASP A 277 -11.35 -4.45 20.39
C ASP A 277 -11.07 -4.48 18.89
N ASP A 278 -11.84 -3.74 18.06
CA ASP A 278 -11.63 -3.65 16.61
C ASP A 278 -10.29 -2.98 16.27
N ILE A 279 -9.89 -1.94 17.02
CA ILE A 279 -8.57 -1.30 16.90
C ILE A 279 -7.45 -2.30 17.18
N THR A 280 -7.60 -3.10 18.23
CA THR A 280 -6.65 -4.12 18.62
C THR A 280 -6.54 -5.21 17.56
N ASP A 281 -7.66 -5.67 17.02
CA ASP A 281 -7.72 -6.71 16.00
C ASP A 281 -7.15 -6.22 14.66
N ALA A 282 -7.42 -4.97 14.26
CA ALA A 282 -6.82 -4.37 13.07
C ALA A 282 -5.29 -4.25 13.20
N ALA A 283 -4.80 -3.81 14.37
CA ALA A 283 -3.37 -3.76 14.65
C ALA A 283 -2.74 -5.16 14.63
N GLY A 284 -3.43 -6.16 15.18
CA GLY A 284 -3.04 -7.57 15.13
C GLY A 284 -2.91 -8.10 13.70
N ALA A 285 -3.90 -7.82 12.85
CA ALA A 285 -3.88 -8.22 11.44
C ALA A 285 -2.68 -7.61 10.68
N ILE A 286 -2.40 -6.32 10.92
CA ILE A 286 -1.25 -5.63 10.30
C ILE A 286 0.08 -6.20 10.81
N ARG A 287 0.24 -6.42 12.12
CA ARG A 287 1.43 -7.04 12.71
C ARG A 287 1.65 -8.45 12.18
N ARG A 288 0.57 -9.24 12.07
CA ARG A 288 0.61 -10.59 11.49
C ARG A 288 1.12 -10.55 10.05
N ALA A 289 0.66 -9.59 9.22
CA ALA A 289 1.14 -9.45 7.86
C ALA A 289 2.66 -9.19 7.81
N VAL A 290 3.20 -8.34 8.70
CA VAL A 290 4.65 -8.08 8.79
C VAL A 290 5.41 -9.36 9.18
N ILE A 291 4.99 -10.07 10.25
CA ILE A 291 5.63 -11.30 10.72
C ILE A 291 5.61 -12.39 9.63
N GLU A 292 4.53 -12.48 8.88
CA GLU A 292 4.42 -13.40 7.74
C GLU A 292 5.24 -12.99 6.51
N SER A 293 5.94 -11.85 6.54
CA SER A 293 6.58 -11.28 5.34
C SER A 293 5.58 -11.04 4.21
N ARG A 294 4.39 -10.60 4.54
CA ARG A 294 3.34 -10.20 3.62
C ARG A 294 3.42 -8.69 3.43
N PRO A 295 3.46 -8.18 2.20
CA PRO A 295 3.42 -6.73 1.98
C PRO A 295 2.16 -6.09 2.58
N VAL A 296 2.31 -4.93 3.21
CA VAL A 296 1.21 -4.10 3.70
C VAL A 296 1.02 -2.93 2.75
N ILE A 297 -0.15 -2.83 2.13
CA ILE A 297 -0.49 -1.77 1.18
C ILE A 297 -1.59 -0.90 1.79
N VAL A 298 -1.23 0.31 2.20
CA VAL A 298 -2.17 1.30 2.71
C VAL A 298 -2.75 2.10 1.56
N ARG A 299 -4.09 2.05 1.42
CA ARG A 299 -4.85 2.85 0.47
C ARG A 299 -5.69 3.84 1.25
N HIS A 300 -5.40 5.13 1.17
CA HIS A 300 -6.07 6.13 1.99
C HIS A 300 -6.73 7.22 1.13
N ASN A 301 -7.80 7.81 1.65
CA ASN A 301 -8.40 8.98 1.01
C ASN A 301 -7.35 10.07 0.76
N ALA A 302 -7.43 10.77 -0.37
CA ALA A 302 -6.57 11.92 -0.69
C ALA A 302 -6.94 13.19 0.11
N SER A 303 -7.74 13.07 1.16
CA SER A 303 -8.05 14.12 2.14
C SER A 303 -6.88 14.39 3.09
N ALA A 304 -6.91 15.52 3.81
CA ALA A 304 -5.95 15.79 4.88
C ALA A 304 -5.98 14.70 5.96
N GLU A 305 -7.17 14.24 6.33
CA GLU A 305 -7.37 13.20 7.35
C GLU A 305 -6.83 11.85 6.90
N GLY A 306 -7.10 11.45 5.66
CA GLY A 306 -6.54 10.21 5.08
C GLY A 306 -5.01 10.23 5.03
N TYR A 307 -4.40 11.37 4.70
CA TYR A 307 -2.94 11.51 4.75
C TYR A 307 -2.39 11.44 6.16
N VAL A 308 -3.04 12.05 7.15
CA VAL A 308 -2.65 11.98 8.56
C VAL A 308 -2.73 10.56 9.08
N ALA A 309 -3.86 9.88 8.87
CA ALA A 309 -4.06 8.50 9.29
C ALA A 309 -3.10 7.52 8.59
N GLY A 310 -2.93 7.66 7.26
CA GLY A 310 -1.98 6.85 6.51
C GLY A 310 -0.53 7.06 6.95
N ALA A 311 -0.14 8.30 7.30
CA ALA A 311 1.20 8.60 7.81
C ALA A 311 1.42 8.01 9.22
N ALA A 312 0.39 7.95 10.06
CA ALA A 312 0.47 7.29 11.36
C ALA A 312 0.78 5.80 11.20
N LEU A 313 0.06 5.10 10.30
CA LEU A 313 0.32 3.69 10.01
C LEU A 313 1.72 3.46 9.42
N GLU A 314 2.16 4.30 8.48
CA GLU A 314 3.53 4.25 7.95
C GLU A 314 4.57 4.36 9.07
N ARG A 315 4.37 5.30 10.02
CA ARG A 315 5.26 5.52 11.15
C ARG A 315 5.37 4.29 12.05
N ALA A 316 4.27 3.55 12.22
CA ALA A 316 4.22 2.37 13.06
C ALA A 316 4.77 1.10 12.37
N VAL A 317 4.44 0.89 11.09
CA VAL A 317 4.74 -0.34 10.36
C VAL A 317 6.21 -0.40 9.90
N LEU A 318 6.77 0.71 9.39
CA LEU A 318 8.12 0.71 8.83
C LEU A 318 9.23 0.24 9.79
N PRO A 319 9.22 0.60 11.10
CA PRO A 319 10.20 0.05 12.05
C PRO A 319 10.12 -1.47 12.15
N LEU A 320 8.90 -2.03 12.24
CA LEU A 320 8.67 -3.48 12.34
C LEU A 320 9.14 -4.21 11.06
N VAL A 321 8.85 -3.66 9.88
CA VAL A 321 9.36 -4.20 8.61
C VAL A 321 10.88 -4.21 8.56
N ARG A 322 11.54 -3.16 9.10
CA ARG A 322 13.01 -3.09 9.13
C ARG A 322 13.63 -4.04 10.16
N GLU A 323 12.92 -4.33 11.25
CA GLU A 323 13.34 -5.30 12.26
C GLU A 323 13.20 -6.73 11.75
N GLU A 324 12.09 -7.06 11.12
CA GLU A 324 11.81 -8.39 10.57
C GLU A 324 12.75 -8.75 9.43
N HIS A 325 13.11 -7.77 8.59
CA HIS A 325 13.92 -8.02 7.40
C HIS A 325 15.33 -7.43 7.52
N ALA A 326 16.34 -8.28 7.41
CA ALA A 326 17.75 -7.86 7.41
C ALA A 326 18.17 -7.01 6.18
N ARG A 327 17.32 -6.88 5.16
CA ARG A 327 17.59 -6.16 3.91
C ARG A 327 17.32 -4.67 4.07
N SER A 328 18.24 -3.84 3.61
CA SER A 328 18.09 -2.37 3.69
C SER A 328 17.01 -1.79 2.79
N ASP A 329 16.55 -2.55 1.80
CA ASP A 329 15.50 -2.20 0.82
C ASP A 329 14.12 -2.80 1.18
N ALA A 330 14.01 -3.52 2.30
CA ALA A 330 12.78 -4.20 2.72
C ALA A 330 11.56 -3.28 2.75
N GLN A 331 11.73 -2.04 3.21
CA GLN A 331 10.65 -1.06 3.26
C GLN A 331 9.98 -0.79 1.91
N TYR A 332 10.67 -0.97 0.79
CA TYR A 332 10.12 -0.76 -0.56
C TYR A 332 9.43 -1.98 -1.14
N HIS A 333 9.60 -3.15 -0.51
CA HIS A 333 8.97 -4.40 -0.91
C HIS A 333 7.78 -4.77 -0.02
N TYR A 334 7.89 -4.47 1.28
CA TYR A 334 6.92 -4.92 2.27
C TYR A 334 6.00 -3.81 2.80
N PHE A 335 6.16 -2.58 2.33
CA PHE A 335 5.24 -1.49 2.66
C PHE A 335 5.07 -0.52 1.49
N ASP A 336 3.81 -0.17 1.22
CA ASP A 336 3.48 0.89 0.28
C ASP A 336 2.26 1.68 0.78
N ARG A 337 2.21 2.98 0.47
CA ARG A 337 1.11 3.86 0.83
C ARG A 337 0.75 4.76 -0.34
N ARG A 338 -0.50 4.69 -0.80
CA ARG A 338 -1.00 5.42 -1.97
C ARG A 338 -2.37 6.04 -1.70
N PRO A 339 -2.59 7.30 -2.10
CA PRO A 339 -3.89 7.93 -1.99
C PRO A 339 -4.91 7.33 -2.97
N LEU A 340 -6.18 7.45 -2.61
CA LEU A 340 -7.37 7.25 -3.44
C LEU A 340 -7.89 8.63 -3.83
N GLU A 341 -7.90 8.97 -5.12
CA GLU A 341 -8.22 10.33 -5.58
C GLU A 341 -9.65 10.73 -5.25
N ASP A 342 -10.59 9.80 -5.39
CA ASP A 342 -12.02 10.03 -5.13
C ASP A 342 -12.45 9.63 -3.70
N GLY A 343 -11.52 9.22 -2.84
CA GLY A 343 -11.82 8.74 -1.48
C GLY A 343 -12.57 7.40 -1.44
N LEU A 344 -12.60 6.67 -2.54
CA LEU A 344 -13.29 5.40 -2.71
C LEU A 344 -12.34 4.36 -3.28
N TYR A 345 -12.43 3.12 -2.83
CA TYR A 345 -11.67 2.01 -3.41
C TYR A 345 -12.46 1.36 -4.53
N ASP A 346 -12.45 2.00 -5.69
CA ASP A 346 -13.24 1.57 -6.84
C ASP A 346 -12.61 0.40 -7.60
N MET A 347 -13.34 -0.13 -8.59
CA MET A 347 -12.88 -1.22 -9.47
C MET A 347 -11.61 -0.85 -10.24
N GLN A 348 -11.36 0.44 -10.54
CA GLN A 348 -10.17 0.87 -11.26
C GLN A 348 -8.93 0.76 -10.37
N ASP A 349 -9.00 1.22 -9.12
CA ASP A 349 -7.92 1.10 -8.15
C ASP A 349 -7.66 -0.37 -7.78
N ALA A 350 -8.72 -1.13 -7.51
CA ALA A 350 -8.62 -2.56 -7.25
C ALA A 350 -8.00 -3.35 -8.42
N THR A 351 -8.32 -3.01 -9.67
CA THR A 351 -7.71 -3.63 -10.85
C THR A 351 -6.21 -3.32 -10.96
N LYS A 352 -5.79 -2.09 -10.65
CA LYS A 352 -4.36 -1.71 -10.62
C LYS A 352 -3.62 -2.50 -9.54
N ASP A 353 -4.19 -2.55 -8.35
CA ASP A 353 -3.60 -3.24 -7.21
C ASP A 353 -3.55 -4.75 -7.42
N ALA A 354 -4.63 -5.37 -7.93
CA ALA A 354 -4.64 -6.77 -8.29
C ALA A 354 -3.58 -7.12 -9.36
N THR A 355 -3.42 -6.26 -10.37
CA THR A 355 -2.39 -6.45 -11.40
C THR A 355 -0.99 -6.40 -10.78
N ASN A 356 -0.72 -5.42 -9.92
CA ASN A 356 0.58 -5.25 -9.28
C ASN A 356 0.92 -6.43 -8.34
N MET A 357 -0.02 -6.87 -7.50
CA MET A 357 0.21 -7.98 -6.58
C MET A 357 0.43 -9.31 -7.31
N LEU A 358 -0.27 -9.54 -8.44
CA LEU A 358 -0.08 -10.76 -9.24
C LEU A 358 1.27 -10.74 -9.98
N ASP A 359 1.67 -9.59 -10.52
CA ASP A 359 2.98 -9.39 -11.15
C ASP A 359 4.13 -9.59 -10.13
N ASN A 360 3.98 -9.09 -8.91
CA ASN A 360 4.95 -9.24 -7.84
C ASN A 360 5.06 -10.71 -7.39
N ARG A 361 3.92 -11.38 -7.22
CA ARG A 361 3.90 -12.81 -6.92
C ARG A 361 4.59 -13.65 -7.99
N GLU A 362 4.34 -13.36 -9.28
CA GLU A 362 4.96 -14.10 -10.40
C GLU A 362 6.47 -13.85 -10.51
N ARG A 363 6.94 -12.62 -10.26
CA ARG A 363 8.33 -12.22 -10.48
C ARG A 363 9.23 -12.39 -9.26
N HIS A 364 8.67 -12.26 -8.07
CA HIS A 364 9.43 -12.16 -6.82
C HIS A 364 9.03 -13.21 -5.78
N ASP A 365 8.03 -14.05 -6.09
CA ASP A 365 7.43 -15.03 -5.16
C ASP A 365 6.91 -14.37 -3.87
N GLU A 366 6.43 -13.13 -3.99
CA GLU A 366 5.85 -12.39 -2.87
C GLU A 366 4.48 -12.97 -2.50
N LYS A 367 4.17 -12.97 -1.21
CA LYS A 367 2.82 -13.28 -0.74
C LYS A 367 1.82 -12.21 -1.21
N LEU A 368 0.55 -12.58 -1.32
CA LEU A 368 -0.50 -11.58 -1.56
C LEU A 368 -0.50 -10.56 -0.41
N PRO A 369 -0.57 -9.25 -0.70
CA PRO A 369 -0.50 -8.22 0.32
C PRO A 369 -1.72 -8.21 1.23
N LEU A 370 -1.58 -7.63 2.42
CA LEU A 370 -2.68 -7.11 3.20
C LEU A 370 -2.99 -5.69 2.71
N PHE A 371 -4.22 -5.44 2.28
CA PHE A 371 -4.69 -4.10 1.97
C PHE A 371 -5.27 -3.46 3.24
N VAL A 372 -4.88 -2.22 3.53
CA VAL A 372 -5.42 -1.42 4.62
C VAL A 372 -6.04 -0.18 4.02
N LEU A 373 -7.37 -0.12 4.03
CA LEU A 373 -8.15 1.01 3.53
C LEU A 373 -8.35 2.00 4.66
N VAL A 374 -8.04 3.26 4.42
CA VAL A 374 -8.02 4.29 5.47
C VAL A 374 -8.82 5.51 5.02
N ASP A 375 -9.78 5.95 5.84
CA ASP A 375 -10.72 7.01 5.48
C ASP A 375 -11.45 6.68 4.15
N ALA A 376 -11.71 5.40 3.95
CA ALA A 376 -12.36 4.80 2.78
C ALA A 376 -12.68 3.33 3.05
N GLY A 377 -13.61 2.76 2.29
CA GLY A 377 -13.82 1.32 2.24
C GLY A 377 -15.06 0.80 2.97
N SER A 378 -15.78 1.62 3.74
CA SER A 378 -16.99 1.20 4.45
C SER A 378 -18.26 1.30 3.61
N THR A 379 -18.23 1.95 2.45
CA THR A 379 -19.42 2.22 1.65
C THR A 379 -19.52 1.34 0.40
N VAL A 380 -20.74 1.15 -0.09
CA VAL A 380 -21.04 0.27 -1.24
C VAL A 380 -20.26 0.64 -2.51
N GLU A 381 -19.85 1.88 -2.66
CA GLU A 381 -19.03 2.33 -3.78
C GLU A 381 -17.66 1.65 -3.83
N SER A 382 -17.16 1.22 -2.68
CA SER A 382 -15.92 0.43 -2.57
C SER A 382 -16.17 -1.09 -2.72
N GLY A 383 -17.43 -1.54 -2.66
CA GLY A 383 -17.80 -2.95 -2.65
C GLY A 383 -17.26 -3.75 -3.82
N ASP A 384 -17.43 -3.26 -5.06
CA ASP A 384 -16.90 -3.94 -6.26
C ASP A 384 -15.37 -4.09 -6.22
N GLY A 385 -14.67 -3.11 -5.64
CA GLY A 385 -13.22 -3.14 -5.48
C GLY A 385 -12.78 -4.17 -4.43
N LEU A 386 -13.50 -4.25 -3.30
CA LEU A 386 -13.25 -5.24 -2.24
C LEU A 386 -13.57 -6.66 -2.71
N ASP A 387 -14.67 -6.85 -3.41
CA ASP A 387 -15.04 -8.13 -4.04
C ASP A 387 -13.92 -8.66 -4.96
N LEU A 388 -13.25 -7.76 -5.68
CA LEU A 388 -12.12 -8.15 -6.51
C LEU A 388 -10.94 -8.66 -5.69
N LEU A 389 -10.63 -8.05 -4.53
CA LEU A 389 -9.60 -8.55 -3.62
C LEU A 389 -9.95 -9.93 -3.10
N ASP A 390 -11.21 -10.15 -2.71
CA ASP A 390 -11.71 -11.43 -2.22
C ASP A 390 -11.62 -12.55 -3.25
N ILE A 391 -11.93 -12.26 -4.52
CA ILE A 391 -11.78 -13.21 -5.64
C ILE A 391 -10.34 -13.75 -5.72
N TYR A 392 -9.35 -12.91 -5.42
CA TYR A 392 -7.94 -13.33 -5.39
C TYR A 392 -7.48 -13.86 -4.05
N GLY A 393 -8.27 -13.75 -2.99
CA GLY A 393 -7.92 -14.12 -1.63
C GLY A 393 -6.89 -13.18 -0.99
N ALA A 394 -6.91 -11.90 -1.37
CA ALA A 394 -6.08 -10.86 -0.75
C ALA A 394 -6.81 -10.29 0.47
N PRO A 395 -6.27 -10.47 1.70
CA PRO A 395 -6.90 -9.98 2.92
C PRO A 395 -6.94 -8.45 2.94
N HIS A 396 -7.97 -7.89 3.57
CA HIS A 396 -8.10 -6.46 3.73
C HIS A 396 -8.71 -6.06 5.08
N VAL A 397 -8.29 -4.89 5.56
CA VAL A 397 -8.74 -4.23 6.80
C VAL A 397 -9.26 -2.84 6.41
N VAL A 398 -10.34 -2.42 7.03
CA VAL A 398 -10.95 -1.10 6.80
C VAL A 398 -10.85 -0.27 8.08
N ILE A 399 -10.36 0.96 7.99
CA ILE A 399 -10.31 1.97 9.05
C ILE A 399 -11.00 3.22 8.50
N ASP A 400 -12.28 3.38 8.76
CA ASP A 400 -13.10 4.40 8.10
C ASP A 400 -14.04 5.10 9.09
N THR A 401 -14.44 6.31 8.74
CA THR A 401 -15.31 7.17 9.55
C THR A 401 -16.68 7.41 8.92
N GLN A 402 -16.88 6.92 7.69
CA GLN A 402 -18.17 7.03 7.03
C GLN A 402 -19.17 6.02 7.60
N TYR A 403 -20.47 6.31 7.46
CA TYR A 403 -21.52 5.38 7.83
C TYR A 403 -21.37 4.08 7.01
N PRO A 404 -21.11 2.94 7.65
CA PRO A 404 -20.83 1.71 6.94
C PRO A 404 -22.10 1.10 6.33
N ASP A 405 -21.96 0.53 5.14
CA ASP A 405 -22.99 -0.34 4.57
C ASP A 405 -22.81 -1.77 5.09
N ASP A 406 -23.89 -2.39 5.54
CA ASP A 406 -23.87 -3.72 6.17
C ASP A 406 -23.18 -4.78 5.29
N ASP A 407 -23.48 -4.79 3.99
CA ASP A 407 -22.94 -5.77 3.03
C ASP A 407 -21.42 -5.64 2.86
N VAL A 408 -20.85 -4.42 3.04
CA VAL A 408 -19.43 -4.15 2.88
C VAL A 408 -18.66 -4.45 4.15
N ALA A 409 -19.25 -4.16 5.31
CA ALA A 409 -18.63 -4.44 6.60
C ALA A 409 -18.41 -5.95 6.85
N GLU A 410 -19.17 -6.83 6.18
CA GLU A 410 -19.04 -8.29 6.32
C GLU A 410 -17.89 -8.89 5.48
N THR A 411 -17.33 -8.17 4.52
CA THR A 411 -16.27 -8.69 3.62
C THR A 411 -14.86 -8.51 4.17
N ALA A 412 -14.60 -7.45 4.94
CA ALA A 412 -13.28 -7.17 5.50
C ALA A 412 -12.93 -8.11 6.67
N GLU A 413 -11.64 -8.41 6.84
CA GLU A 413 -11.15 -9.18 7.99
C GLU A 413 -11.45 -8.46 9.32
N VAL A 414 -11.26 -7.14 9.35
CA VAL A 414 -11.58 -6.24 10.46
C VAL A 414 -12.06 -4.91 9.91
N VAL A 415 -13.07 -4.34 10.55
CA VAL A 415 -13.55 -2.97 10.28
C VAL A 415 -13.48 -2.14 11.56
N VAL A 416 -12.64 -1.11 11.54
CA VAL A 416 -12.56 -0.09 12.61
C VAL A 416 -13.42 1.09 12.17
N ASN A 417 -14.62 1.21 12.76
CA ASN A 417 -15.54 2.28 12.43
C ASN A 417 -16.40 2.64 13.66
N SER A 418 -16.41 3.92 14.04
CA SER A 418 -17.11 4.40 15.24
C SER A 418 -18.61 4.16 15.21
N HIS A 419 -19.22 4.13 14.03
CA HIS A 419 -20.66 3.88 13.86
C HIS A 419 -21.06 2.42 14.09
N LEU A 420 -20.13 1.47 14.10
CA LEU A 420 -20.38 0.09 14.50
C LEU A 420 -20.44 -0.07 16.03
N GLY A 421 -19.95 0.89 16.79
CA GLY A 421 -19.88 0.90 18.25
C GLY A 421 -21.09 1.49 18.96
N ASP A 422 -22.30 1.50 18.38
CA ASP A 422 -23.52 2.11 18.95
C ASP A 422 -23.40 3.65 19.21
N SER A 423 -22.48 4.35 18.55
CA SER A 423 -22.32 5.82 18.67
C SER A 423 -22.73 6.52 17.39
N ASP A 424 -23.48 7.62 17.55
CA ASP A 424 -23.81 8.54 16.46
C ASP A 424 -22.78 9.71 16.35
N GLU A 425 -21.75 9.72 17.20
CA GLU A 425 -20.74 10.77 17.21
C GLU A 425 -19.65 10.48 16.18
N ASP A 426 -19.31 11.51 15.41
CA ASP A 426 -18.27 11.41 14.36
C ASP A 426 -16.87 11.52 14.98
N VAL A 427 -15.97 10.66 14.55
CA VAL A 427 -14.56 10.65 14.93
C VAL A 427 -13.72 10.88 13.68
N ALA A 428 -12.70 11.75 13.75
CA ALA A 428 -11.83 12.01 12.62
C ALA A 428 -10.96 10.80 12.27
N ALA A 429 -10.71 10.56 11.00
CA ALA A 429 -9.92 9.39 10.53
C ALA A 429 -8.51 9.32 11.13
N GLY A 430 -7.87 10.48 11.38
CA GLY A 430 -6.58 10.51 12.04
C GLY A 430 -6.60 10.07 13.51
N VAL A 431 -7.74 10.13 14.20
CA VAL A 431 -7.88 9.56 15.54
C VAL A 431 -7.82 8.04 15.47
N LEU A 432 -8.59 7.44 14.56
CA LEU A 432 -8.60 5.98 14.36
C LEU A 432 -7.22 5.50 13.91
N GLY A 433 -6.64 6.13 12.88
CA GLY A 433 -5.31 5.78 12.36
C GLY A 433 -4.20 5.91 13.40
N ALA A 434 -4.22 6.95 14.24
CA ALA A 434 -3.22 7.14 15.30
C ALA A 434 -3.36 6.09 16.42
N ASN A 435 -4.59 5.73 16.82
CA ASN A 435 -4.82 4.67 17.80
C ASN A 435 -4.38 3.31 17.26
N VAL A 436 -4.75 2.94 16.05
CA VAL A 436 -4.29 1.70 15.41
C VAL A 436 -2.77 1.69 15.30
N ALA A 437 -2.13 2.80 14.92
CA ALA A 437 -0.68 2.92 14.85
C ALA A 437 0.02 2.69 16.21
N ALA A 438 -0.51 3.27 17.29
CA ALA A 438 -0.01 3.06 18.65
C ALA A 438 -0.16 1.59 19.10
N HIS A 439 -1.21 0.88 18.65
CA HIS A 439 -1.40 -0.54 18.93
C HIS A 439 -0.50 -1.44 18.06
N ILE A 440 -0.20 -1.04 16.83
CA ILE A 440 0.78 -1.74 15.99
C ILE A 440 2.18 -1.68 16.63
N ASN A 441 2.58 -0.51 17.11
CA ASN A 441 3.90 -0.29 17.66
C ASN A 441 3.86 0.79 18.75
N ASP A 442 3.91 0.38 20.01
CA ASP A 442 3.85 1.30 21.16
C ASP A 442 5.06 2.25 21.24
N ASP A 443 6.19 1.90 20.63
CA ASP A 443 7.38 2.77 20.59
C ASP A 443 7.15 4.08 19.81
N VAL A 444 6.15 4.11 18.90
CA VAL A 444 5.79 5.33 18.14
C VAL A 444 4.64 6.12 18.77
N ARG A 445 4.12 5.69 19.92
CA ARG A 445 2.98 6.31 20.59
C ARG A 445 3.14 7.81 20.81
N GLU A 446 4.31 8.22 21.29
CA GLU A 446 4.62 9.65 21.49
C GLU A 446 4.69 10.41 20.16
N ASP A 447 5.18 9.76 19.09
CA ASP A 447 5.30 10.37 17.77
C ASP A 447 3.94 10.64 17.11
N VAL A 448 2.92 9.79 17.36
CA VAL A 448 1.59 9.90 16.73
C VAL A 448 0.57 10.65 17.60
N SER A 449 0.91 10.98 18.82
CA SER A 449 -0.02 11.52 19.84
C SER A 449 -0.65 12.87 19.47
N HIS A 450 -0.01 13.68 18.65
CA HIS A 450 -0.55 14.99 18.18
C HIS A 450 -1.48 14.85 16.97
N LEU A 451 -1.44 13.74 16.24
CA LEU A 451 -2.15 13.55 14.98
C LEU A 451 -3.69 13.61 15.13
N PRO A 452 -4.29 13.09 16.20
CA PRO A 452 -5.72 13.30 16.46
C PRO A 452 -6.13 14.77 16.38
N ALA A 453 -5.41 15.66 17.05
CA ALA A 453 -5.72 17.09 17.03
C ALA A 453 -5.54 17.73 15.64
N VAL A 454 -4.58 17.25 14.84
CA VAL A 454 -4.36 17.74 13.46
C VAL A 454 -5.53 17.39 12.56
N SER A 455 -6.28 16.31 12.82
CA SER A 455 -7.35 15.82 11.95
C SER A 455 -8.66 16.60 12.07
N TYR A 456 -8.94 17.26 13.23
CA TYR A 456 -10.16 18.03 13.40
C TYR A 456 -10.04 19.44 12.82
N TRP A 457 -10.95 19.82 11.94
CA TRP A 457 -11.04 21.18 11.43
C TRP A 457 -11.66 22.14 12.42
N GLU A 458 -12.63 21.68 13.20
CA GLU A 458 -13.35 22.44 14.22
C GLU A 458 -13.63 21.53 15.42
N ASP A 459 -13.97 22.15 16.55
CA ASP A 459 -14.44 21.48 17.75
C ASP A 459 -13.55 20.29 18.20
N THR A 460 -12.22 20.43 18.04
CA THR A 460 -11.27 19.42 18.50
C THR A 460 -11.53 19.07 19.96
N PRO A 461 -11.81 17.81 20.30
CA PRO A 461 -12.00 17.37 21.68
C PRO A 461 -10.83 17.77 22.59
N SER A 462 -11.14 18.19 23.82
CA SER A 462 -10.15 18.76 24.75
C SER A 462 -9.01 17.79 25.07
N GLU A 463 -9.30 16.51 25.12
CA GLU A 463 -8.36 15.41 25.34
C GLU A 463 -7.28 15.35 24.28
N TYR A 464 -7.63 15.58 23.02
CA TYR A 464 -6.66 15.59 21.91
C TYR A 464 -5.86 16.89 21.85
N VAL A 465 -6.46 18.02 22.26
CA VAL A 465 -5.73 19.30 22.43
C VAL A 465 -4.70 19.17 23.53
N GLU A 466 -5.04 18.56 24.67
CA GLU A 466 -4.12 18.31 25.77
C GLU A 466 -2.98 17.39 25.33
N LEU A 467 -3.29 16.29 24.65
CA LEU A 467 -2.34 15.32 24.12
C LEU A 467 -1.33 15.97 23.15
N ALA A 468 -1.81 16.76 22.19
CA ALA A 468 -0.94 17.50 21.27
C ALA A 468 -0.04 18.51 22.00
N THR A 469 -0.59 19.20 23.00
CA THR A 469 0.19 20.16 23.82
C THR A 469 1.29 19.48 24.63
N GLU A 470 1.02 18.30 25.19
CA GLU A 470 2.02 17.50 25.90
C GLU A 470 3.12 17.02 24.96
N ALA A 471 2.78 16.71 23.71
CA ALA A 471 3.75 16.36 22.64
C ALA A 471 4.52 17.59 22.09
N GLY A 472 4.20 18.81 22.55
CA GLY A 472 4.90 20.04 22.17
C GLY A 472 4.30 20.76 20.95
N TYR A 473 3.07 20.44 20.57
CA TYR A 473 2.33 21.09 19.49
C TYR A 473 1.26 22.01 20.09
N ASP A 474 1.45 23.33 19.93
CA ASP A 474 0.46 24.31 20.31
C ASP A 474 -0.65 24.42 19.24
N GLU A 475 -1.76 25.10 19.57
CA GLU A 475 -2.93 25.24 18.69
C GLU A 475 -2.58 25.88 17.34
N ASP A 476 -1.69 26.86 17.31
CA ASP A 476 -1.24 27.52 16.08
C ASP A 476 -0.45 26.53 15.20
N HIS A 477 0.38 25.68 15.81
CA HIS A 477 1.15 24.68 15.10
C HIS A 477 0.25 23.57 14.55
N VAL A 478 -0.69 23.06 15.36
CA VAL A 478 -1.67 22.04 14.92
C VAL A 478 -2.48 22.56 13.72
N THR A 479 -2.93 23.80 13.79
CA THR A 479 -3.67 24.44 12.68
C THR A 479 -2.80 24.60 11.44
N ALA A 480 -1.54 25.03 11.60
CA ALA A 480 -0.62 25.16 10.48
C ALA A 480 -0.31 23.80 9.82
N LEU A 481 -0.17 22.74 10.60
CA LEU A 481 0.01 21.38 10.07
C LEU A 481 -1.20 20.91 9.26
N ARG A 482 -2.41 21.05 9.81
CA ARG A 482 -3.68 20.68 9.14
C ARG A 482 -3.81 21.36 7.78
N GLU A 483 -3.65 22.68 7.77
CA GLU A 483 -3.77 23.47 6.55
C GLU A 483 -2.66 23.15 5.54
N ALA A 484 -1.43 22.92 6.02
CA ALA A 484 -0.31 22.53 5.17
C ALA A 484 -0.53 21.15 4.54
N VAL A 485 -0.98 20.17 5.34
CA VAL A 485 -1.29 18.82 4.83
C VAL A 485 -2.42 18.88 3.81
N ALA A 486 -3.48 19.65 4.06
CA ALA A 486 -4.60 19.80 3.13
C ALA A 486 -4.17 20.40 1.77
N LEU A 487 -3.29 21.39 1.78
CA LEU A 487 -2.76 21.98 0.56
C LEU A 487 -1.86 20.99 -0.20
N GLU A 488 -0.93 20.36 0.51
CA GLU A 488 0.00 19.40 -0.11
C GLU A 488 -0.73 18.13 -0.60
N ALA A 489 -1.72 17.64 0.13
CA ALA A 489 -2.56 16.51 -0.27
C ALA A 489 -3.21 16.75 -1.64
N TYR A 490 -3.77 17.94 -1.85
CA TYR A 490 -4.38 18.32 -3.12
C TYR A 490 -3.41 18.23 -4.31
N TYR A 491 -2.15 18.72 -4.13
CA TYR A 491 -1.17 18.71 -5.21
C TYR A 491 -0.39 17.40 -5.35
N GLN A 492 -0.46 16.52 -4.35
CA GLN A 492 0.30 15.26 -4.31
C GLN A 492 -0.51 14.03 -4.67
N SER A 493 -1.82 14.14 -4.87
CA SER A 493 -2.65 13.03 -5.35
C SER A 493 -2.17 12.40 -6.66
N TYR A 494 -1.37 13.13 -7.45
CA TYR A 494 -0.83 12.69 -8.75
C TYR A 494 0.63 12.24 -8.75
N GLU A 495 1.39 12.51 -7.69
CA GLU A 495 2.81 12.17 -7.60
C GLU A 495 3.17 11.65 -6.21
N ASP A 496 3.97 10.59 -6.16
CA ASP A 496 4.45 9.98 -4.92
C ASP A 496 5.47 10.87 -4.21
N LYS A 497 4.99 11.89 -3.51
CA LYS A 497 5.79 12.78 -2.64
C LYS A 497 5.36 12.71 -1.17
N ARG A 498 4.96 11.52 -0.74
CA ARG A 498 4.55 11.25 0.65
C ARG A 498 5.56 11.74 1.69
N GLU A 499 6.85 11.77 1.34
CA GLU A 499 7.93 12.19 2.23
C GLU A 499 7.74 13.60 2.79
N LEU A 500 7.25 14.55 1.97
CA LEU A 500 7.04 15.92 2.45
C LEU A 500 5.96 16.00 3.52
N ILE A 501 4.83 15.32 3.34
CA ILE A 501 3.75 15.32 4.34
C ILE A 501 4.22 14.62 5.62
N THR A 502 4.93 13.49 5.48
CA THR A 502 5.52 12.77 6.62
C THR A 502 6.51 13.67 7.38
N ASP A 503 7.39 14.38 6.67
CA ASP A 503 8.32 15.35 7.27
C ASP A 503 7.59 16.48 8.01
N LEU A 504 6.54 17.05 7.41
CA LEU A 504 5.74 18.09 8.05
C LEU A 504 5.10 17.60 9.36
N LEU A 505 4.53 16.40 9.35
CA LEU A 505 3.84 15.84 10.50
C LEU A 505 4.78 15.47 11.64
N PHE A 506 5.96 14.91 11.36
CA PHE A 506 6.82 14.30 12.39
C PHE A 506 8.12 15.06 12.67
N GLU A 507 8.51 16.04 11.86
CA GLU A 507 9.74 16.80 12.10
C GLU A 507 9.46 18.19 12.67
N HIS A 508 9.58 18.38 13.97
CA HIS A 508 9.44 19.70 14.62
C HIS A 508 10.29 20.81 13.98
N ALA A 509 11.41 20.44 13.37
CA ALA A 509 12.27 21.39 12.63
C ALA A 509 11.61 21.97 11.37
N LYS A 510 10.51 21.38 10.91
CA LYS A 510 9.73 21.83 9.73
C LYS A 510 8.58 22.79 10.09
N ARG A 511 8.47 23.23 11.36
CA ARG A 511 7.41 24.16 11.78
C ARG A 511 7.32 25.40 10.90
N ASP A 512 8.46 26.08 10.66
CA ASP A 512 8.50 27.25 9.78
C ASP A 512 7.99 26.94 8.36
N LEU A 513 8.21 25.72 7.86
CA LEU A 513 7.72 25.27 6.57
C LEU A 513 6.21 25.04 6.62
N ALA A 514 5.70 24.38 7.66
CA ALA A 514 4.26 24.18 7.85
C ALA A 514 3.53 25.52 7.92
N GLU A 515 4.02 26.50 8.69
CA GLU A 515 3.47 27.86 8.78
C GLU A 515 3.47 28.55 7.41
N HIS A 516 4.54 28.42 6.63
CA HIS A 516 4.60 29.02 5.28
C HIS A 516 3.61 28.39 4.30
N VAL A 517 3.46 27.06 4.32
CA VAL A 517 2.49 26.33 3.47
C VAL A 517 1.07 26.67 3.90
N SER A 518 0.80 26.76 5.19
CA SER A 518 -0.47 27.20 5.77
C SER A 518 -0.85 28.62 5.32
N GLU A 519 0.10 29.58 5.27
CA GLU A 519 -0.16 30.90 4.71
C GLU A 519 -0.60 30.84 3.23
N GLN A 520 -0.03 29.90 2.45
CA GLN A 520 -0.45 29.71 1.04
C GLN A 520 -1.85 29.10 0.96
N PHE A 521 -2.15 28.12 1.83
CA PHE A 521 -3.49 27.55 1.97
C PHE A 521 -4.52 28.66 2.19
N ARG A 522 -4.33 29.47 3.23
CA ARG A 522 -5.25 30.57 3.59
C ARG A 522 -5.41 31.58 2.46
N THR A 523 -4.30 31.97 1.83
CA THR A 523 -4.33 32.93 0.71
C THR A 523 -5.14 32.39 -0.48
N LYS A 524 -4.94 31.11 -0.84
CA LYS A 524 -5.67 30.49 -1.94
C LYS A 524 -7.16 30.32 -1.63
N LEU A 525 -7.47 29.84 -0.42
CA LEU A 525 -8.85 29.68 0.04
C LEU A 525 -9.59 31.00 0.12
N GLU A 526 -8.97 32.08 0.67
CA GLU A 526 -9.56 33.41 0.76
C GLU A 526 -9.85 33.99 -0.63
N ASN A 527 -8.94 33.83 -1.59
CA ASN A 527 -9.15 34.28 -2.97
C ASN A 527 -10.35 33.57 -3.64
N GLU A 528 -10.54 32.26 -3.33
CA GLU A 528 -11.65 31.50 -3.87
C GLU A 528 -12.97 31.85 -3.19
N LEU A 529 -12.97 32.07 -1.87
CA LEU A 529 -14.11 32.57 -1.11
C LEU A 529 -14.55 33.95 -1.60
N ASP A 530 -13.62 34.88 -1.82
CA ASP A 530 -13.90 36.22 -2.38
C ASP A 530 -14.57 36.12 -3.78
N THR A 531 -14.29 35.08 -4.53
CA THR A 531 -14.92 34.81 -5.84
C THR A 531 -16.28 34.15 -5.69
N ALA A 532 -16.42 33.19 -4.78
CA ALA A 532 -17.64 32.42 -4.57
C ALA A 532 -18.74 33.22 -3.86
N GLU A 533 -18.44 33.94 -2.79
CA GLU A 533 -19.42 34.62 -1.94
C GLU A 533 -20.36 35.56 -2.69
N PRO A 534 -19.92 36.45 -3.61
CA PRO A 534 -20.80 37.31 -4.36
C PRO A 534 -21.76 36.59 -5.32
N ASN A 535 -21.46 35.30 -5.60
CA ASN A 535 -22.16 34.46 -6.55
C ASN A 535 -23.05 33.38 -5.89
N LEU A 536 -23.12 33.38 -4.56
CA LEU A 536 -24.03 32.52 -3.82
C LEU A 536 -25.47 32.85 -4.08
N SER A 537 -26.30 31.86 -4.28
CA SER A 537 -27.75 32.00 -4.31
C SER A 537 -28.39 31.37 -3.07
N VAL A 538 -29.34 32.07 -2.45
CA VAL A 538 -30.02 31.60 -1.24
C VAL A 538 -31.44 31.19 -1.57
N ARG A 539 -31.81 29.96 -1.19
CA ARG A 539 -33.16 29.42 -1.33
C ARG A 539 -33.69 28.99 0.06
N GLY A 540 -34.97 29.05 0.26
CA GLY A 540 -35.62 28.60 1.52
C GLY A 540 -36.69 27.56 1.19
N ALA A 541 -36.70 26.45 1.89
CA ALA A 541 -37.72 25.42 1.81
C ALA A 541 -38.00 24.86 3.21
N ASN A 542 -39.27 24.74 3.59
CA ASN A 542 -39.75 24.15 4.86
C ASN A 542 -39.03 24.62 6.14
N GLY A 543 -38.52 25.84 6.18
CA GLY A 543 -37.80 26.40 7.33
C GLY A 543 -36.28 26.21 7.29
N VAL A 544 -35.78 25.44 6.34
CA VAL A 544 -34.36 25.24 6.06
C VAL A 544 -33.84 26.28 5.08
N THR A 545 -32.65 26.79 5.31
CA THR A 545 -31.96 27.73 4.41
C THR A 545 -30.91 27.01 3.60
N PHE A 546 -31.00 27.11 2.28
CA PHE A 546 -30.04 26.53 1.33
C PHE A 546 -29.18 27.62 0.72
N THR A 547 -27.89 27.54 0.91
CA THR A 547 -26.89 28.36 0.22
C THR A 547 -26.29 27.53 -0.93
N VAL A 548 -26.46 28.00 -2.17
CA VAL A 548 -26.10 27.28 -3.37
C VAL A 548 -25.00 28.03 -4.13
N LEU A 549 -23.89 27.35 -4.37
CA LEU A 549 -22.77 27.77 -5.23
C LEU A 549 -22.82 27.00 -6.55
N ASP A 550 -22.78 27.70 -7.67
CA ASP A 550 -22.48 27.08 -8.97
C ASP A 550 -20.97 26.88 -9.10
N THR A 551 -20.52 25.64 -8.86
CA THR A 551 -19.10 25.32 -8.79
C THR A 551 -18.42 25.35 -10.17
N ASP A 552 -19.12 24.99 -11.26
CA ASP A 552 -18.57 25.07 -12.61
C ASP A 552 -18.39 26.50 -13.11
N ALA A 553 -19.26 27.41 -12.66
CA ALA A 553 -19.24 28.80 -13.13
C ALA A 553 -18.32 29.71 -12.31
N TYR A 554 -18.14 29.44 -11.02
CA TYR A 554 -17.55 30.38 -10.06
C TYR A 554 -16.43 29.80 -9.21
N THR A 555 -15.81 28.69 -9.63
CA THR A 555 -14.61 28.14 -9.01
C THR A 555 -13.49 27.87 -10.01
N HIS A 556 -12.26 27.78 -9.52
CA HIS A 556 -11.09 27.39 -10.31
C HIS A 556 -10.89 25.86 -10.27
N ARG A 557 -11.67 25.14 -11.06
CA ARG A 557 -11.83 23.68 -11.06
C ARG A 557 -10.52 22.87 -11.01
N PHE A 558 -9.39 23.42 -11.45
CA PHE A 558 -8.10 22.73 -11.53
C PHE A 558 -7.01 23.36 -10.65
N ASP A 559 -7.39 24.17 -9.69
CA ASP A 559 -6.50 24.75 -8.69
C ASP A 559 -7.09 24.56 -7.29
N PHE A 560 -6.27 24.64 -6.27
CA PHE A 560 -6.69 24.60 -4.88
C PHE A 560 -7.53 25.87 -4.54
N PRO A 561 -8.61 25.74 -3.76
CA PRO A 561 -9.10 24.57 -3.02
C PRO A 561 -9.90 23.56 -3.86
N SER A 562 -9.99 22.31 -3.39
CA SER A 562 -10.98 21.37 -3.92
C SER A 562 -12.40 21.83 -3.62
N THR A 563 -13.39 21.33 -4.37
CA THR A 563 -14.80 21.62 -4.14
C THR A 563 -15.21 21.33 -2.69
N ALA A 564 -14.76 20.21 -2.11
CA ALA A 564 -15.04 19.83 -0.73
C ALA A 564 -14.53 20.89 0.26
N VAL A 565 -13.23 21.24 0.21
CA VAL A 565 -12.62 22.24 1.11
C VAL A 565 -13.29 23.61 0.99
N LEU A 566 -13.65 24.02 -0.23
CA LEU A 566 -14.36 25.28 -0.45
C LEU A 566 -15.77 25.27 0.17
N LEU A 567 -16.53 24.20 -0.05
CA LEU A 567 -17.87 24.05 0.48
C LEU A 567 -17.88 23.98 2.00
N ASP A 568 -16.92 23.29 2.61
CA ASP A 568 -16.73 23.24 4.05
C ASP A 568 -16.45 24.63 4.62
N ALA A 569 -15.58 25.40 3.97
CA ALA A 569 -15.29 26.77 4.39
C ALA A 569 -16.51 27.71 4.24
N LEU A 570 -17.26 27.61 3.14
CA LEU A 570 -18.48 28.37 2.92
C LEU A 570 -19.56 27.99 3.92
N HIS A 571 -19.74 26.72 4.22
CA HIS A 571 -20.73 26.24 5.18
C HIS A 571 -20.44 26.78 6.58
N ARG A 572 -19.19 26.68 7.04
CA ARG A 572 -18.72 27.26 8.31
C ARG A 572 -18.99 28.76 8.40
N HIS A 573 -18.71 29.48 7.30
CA HIS A 573 -18.97 30.94 7.25
C HIS A 573 -20.47 31.27 7.32
N ASP A 574 -21.32 30.46 6.69
CA ASP A 574 -22.78 30.63 6.67
C ASP A 574 -23.41 30.37 8.05
N ILE A 575 -22.95 29.30 8.76
CA ILE A 575 -23.38 29.00 10.14
C ILE A 575 -23.06 30.15 11.08
N THR A 576 -21.82 30.69 11.02
CA THR A 576 -21.41 31.81 11.87
C THR A 576 -22.19 33.08 11.55
N GLY A 577 -22.59 33.29 10.30
CA GLY A 577 -23.38 34.43 9.85
C GLY A 577 -24.88 34.35 10.20
N ARG A 578 -25.43 33.16 10.46
CA ARG A 578 -26.87 32.90 10.70
C ARG A 578 -27.10 31.91 11.85
N PRO A 579 -26.71 32.24 13.07
CA PRO A 579 -26.84 31.32 14.19
C PRO A 579 -28.30 30.99 14.49
N GLY A 580 -28.62 29.69 14.64
CA GLY A 580 -29.91 29.22 15.13
C GLY A 580 -30.95 28.85 14.06
N GLY A 581 -30.53 28.70 12.78
CA GLY A 581 -31.33 28.11 11.70
C GLY A 581 -30.74 26.77 11.28
N GLN A 582 -31.51 25.92 10.58
CA GLN A 582 -30.96 24.78 9.84
C GLN A 582 -30.42 25.32 8.52
N ASN A 583 -29.10 25.17 8.32
CA ASN A 583 -28.40 25.63 7.14
C ASN A 583 -27.87 24.44 6.35
N VAL A 584 -28.00 24.50 5.03
CA VAL A 584 -27.46 23.52 4.09
C VAL A 584 -26.72 24.29 3.01
N THR A 585 -25.48 23.88 2.74
CA THR A 585 -24.67 24.42 1.64
C THR A 585 -24.59 23.39 0.51
N LEU A 586 -24.93 23.84 -0.70
CA LEU A 586 -24.96 23.01 -1.89
C LEU A 586 -23.91 23.51 -2.90
N GLY A 587 -23.04 22.63 -3.34
CA GLY A 587 -22.17 22.85 -4.49
C GLY A 587 -22.79 22.19 -5.72
N LEU A 588 -23.20 23.00 -6.70
CA LEU A 588 -23.89 22.54 -7.89
C LEU A 588 -22.96 22.57 -9.09
N ALA A 589 -22.61 21.42 -9.63
CA ALA A 589 -21.92 21.26 -10.91
C ALA A 589 -22.86 20.87 -12.08
N ASP A 590 -22.32 20.54 -13.24
CA ASP A 590 -23.12 20.15 -14.41
C ASP A 590 -23.79 18.78 -14.25
N ASP A 591 -23.21 17.88 -13.46
CA ASP A 591 -23.59 16.49 -13.28
C ASP A 591 -23.56 16.01 -11.84
N GLU A 592 -23.25 16.87 -10.84
CA GLU A 592 -23.23 16.51 -9.42
C GLU A 592 -23.70 17.66 -8.52
N ILE A 593 -24.24 17.30 -7.33
CA ILE A 593 -24.60 18.22 -6.25
C ILE A 593 -23.97 17.69 -4.96
N HIS A 594 -23.01 18.45 -4.43
CA HIS A 594 -22.44 18.21 -3.11
C HIS A 594 -23.28 18.83 -2.01
N ILE A 595 -23.40 18.17 -0.87
CA ILE A 595 -24.18 18.64 0.28
C ILE A 595 -23.29 18.83 1.50
N ARG A 596 -23.52 19.92 2.23
CA ARG A 596 -23.00 20.16 3.58
C ARG A 596 -24.13 20.62 4.47
N SER A 597 -24.25 20.06 5.67
CA SER A 597 -25.35 20.33 6.59
C SER A 597 -24.91 20.27 8.05
N ASP A 598 -25.37 21.22 8.88
CA ASP A 598 -25.12 21.25 10.34
C ASP A 598 -25.65 20.02 11.08
N VAL A 599 -26.64 19.33 10.52
CA VAL A 599 -27.33 18.20 11.18
C VAL A 599 -26.91 16.84 10.62
N GLY A 600 -26.04 16.83 9.61
CA GLY A 600 -25.61 15.61 8.91
C GLY A 600 -26.77 14.94 8.15
N VAL A 601 -26.82 15.14 6.83
CA VAL A 601 -27.79 14.49 5.95
C VAL A 601 -27.15 13.29 5.30
N ASN A 602 -27.68 12.09 5.56
CA ASN A 602 -27.30 10.91 4.80
C ASN A 602 -28.01 10.95 3.44
N VAL A 603 -27.22 11.11 2.37
CA VAL A 603 -27.78 11.25 1.01
C VAL A 603 -28.53 10.01 0.55
N ARG A 604 -28.20 8.83 1.08
CA ARG A 604 -28.86 7.56 0.72
C ARG A 604 -30.27 7.44 1.28
N ASP A 605 -30.50 7.97 2.48
CA ASP A 605 -31.80 7.90 3.12
C ASP A 605 -32.87 8.67 2.34
N ILE A 606 -32.44 9.64 1.53
CA ILE A 606 -33.32 10.51 0.74
C ILE A 606 -33.22 10.24 -0.78
N GLU A 607 -32.38 9.33 -1.23
CA GLU A 607 -32.14 9.08 -2.66
C GLU A 607 -33.43 8.73 -3.42
N ASP A 608 -34.22 7.82 -2.89
CA ASP A 608 -35.49 7.41 -3.54
C ASP A 608 -36.46 8.57 -3.68
N GLU A 609 -36.55 9.45 -2.68
CA GLU A 609 -37.38 10.64 -2.76
C GLU A 609 -36.90 11.64 -3.81
N VAL A 610 -35.57 11.87 -3.87
CA VAL A 610 -34.97 12.75 -4.88
C VAL A 610 -35.21 12.19 -6.27
N ARG A 611 -35.06 10.86 -6.44
CA ARG A 611 -35.31 10.14 -7.70
C ARG A 611 -36.77 10.23 -8.13
N GLU A 612 -37.72 10.11 -7.21
CA GLU A 612 -39.16 10.22 -7.50
C GLU A 612 -39.53 11.64 -7.95
N ARG A 613 -38.90 12.68 -7.37
CA ARG A 613 -39.15 14.07 -7.76
C ARG A 613 -38.50 14.45 -9.09
N ALA A 614 -37.36 13.88 -9.41
CA ALA A 614 -36.65 14.11 -10.66
C ALA A 614 -36.47 12.83 -11.49
N PRO A 615 -37.55 12.18 -11.97
CA PRO A 615 -37.50 10.82 -12.56
C PRO A 615 -36.70 10.72 -13.86
N ASN A 616 -36.40 11.83 -14.51
CA ASN A 616 -35.60 11.86 -15.74
C ASN A 616 -34.13 12.23 -15.49
N ALA A 617 -33.80 12.62 -14.27
CA ALA A 617 -32.47 13.10 -13.95
C ALA A 617 -31.43 11.99 -13.72
N GLY A 618 -31.86 10.73 -13.56
CA GLY A 618 -30.95 9.61 -13.34
C GLY A 618 -30.14 9.76 -12.07
N ILE A 619 -30.78 10.17 -10.98
CA ILE A 619 -30.17 10.46 -9.67
C ILE A 619 -29.53 9.21 -9.10
N VAL A 620 -28.31 9.36 -8.61
CA VAL A 620 -27.55 8.36 -7.84
C VAL A 620 -26.89 9.07 -6.63
N ALA A 621 -27.12 8.56 -5.42
CA ALA A 621 -26.41 9.02 -4.23
C ALA A 621 -25.00 8.37 -4.19
N VAL A 622 -24.00 9.15 -3.83
CA VAL A 622 -22.60 8.71 -3.66
C VAL A 622 -22.11 9.16 -2.30
N GLY A 623 -21.58 8.21 -1.52
CA GLY A 623 -21.22 8.43 -0.13
C GLY A 623 -22.44 8.40 0.80
N THR A 624 -22.24 8.85 2.02
CA THR A 624 -23.26 8.88 3.07
C THR A 624 -23.44 10.30 3.61
N ARG A 625 -22.86 10.63 4.78
CA ARG A 625 -22.83 12.01 5.28
C ARG A 625 -21.86 12.84 4.43
N ASP A 626 -22.20 14.12 4.22
CA ASP A 626 -21.45 15.04 3.35
C ASP A 626 -21.21 14.49 1.92
N GLY A 627 -22.09 13.58 1.52
CA GLY A 627 -22.08 12.94 0.21
C GLY A 627 -22.53 13.86 -0.92
N LYS A 628 -22.74 13.28 -2.08
CA LYS A 628 -23.21 13.97 -3.27
C LYS A 628 -24.29 13.19 -3.99
N PHE A 629 -25.06 13.87 -4.83
CA PHE A 629 -25.90 13.27 -5.85
C PHE A 629 -25.27 13.45 -7.22
N GLU A 630 -25.11 12.39 -7.97
CA GLU A 630 -24.80 12.43 -9.38
C GLU A 630 -26.07 12.39 -10.22
N PHE A 631 -26.08 13.07 -11.38
CA PHE A 631 -27.24 13.16 -12.24
C PHE A 631 -26.86 13.38 -13.71
N LEU A 632 -27.83 13.18 -14.61
CA LEU A 632 -27.62 13.38 -16.04
C LEU A 632 -27.48 14.86 -16.39
N ARG A 633 -26.44 15.21 -17.14
CA ARG A 633 -26.25 16.56 -17.68
C ARG A 633 -27.49 17.03 -18.41
N GLY A 634 -27.92 18.26 -18.13
CA GLY A 634 -29.13 18.86 -18.68
C GLY A 634 -30.35 18.81 -17.77
N GLU A 635 -30.34 18.02 -16.70
CA GLU A 635 -31.40 17.93 -15.69
C GLU A 635 -31.06 18.72 -14.41
N ARG A 636 -30.06 19.58 -14.45
CA ARG A 636 -29.46 20.32 -13.33
C ARG A 636 -30.47 21.03 -12.42
N GLU A 637 -31.42 21.80 -13.02
CA GLU A 637 -32.43 22.52 -12.24
C GLU A 637 -33.43 21.55 -11.60
N ALA A 638 -33.82 20.48 -12.31
CA ALA A 638 -34.75 19.49 -11.78
C ALA A 638 -34.10 18.69 -10.63
N ALA A 639 -32.84 18.35 -10.74
CA ALA A 639 -32.07 17.68 -9.70
C ALA A 639 -31.92 18.60 -8.46
N LEU A 640 -31.54 19.87 -8.65
CA LEU A 640 -31.39 20.83 -7.56
C LEU A 640 -32.72 21.07 -6.81
N ASP A 641 -33.84 21.27 -7.53
CA ASP A 641 -35.14 21.46 -6.91
C ASP A 641 -35.57 20.22 -6.12
N ALA A 642 -35.35 19.02 -6.66
CA ALA A 642 -35.65 17.76 -5.99
C ALA A 642 -34.82 17.56 -4.72
N VAL A 643 -33.50 17.84 -4.76
CA VAL A 643 -32.62 17.76 -3.59
C VAL A 643 -33.06 18.74 -2.50
N ILE A 644 -33.34 20.02 -2.83
CA ILE A 644 -33.79 21.02 -1.87
C ILE A 644 -35.09 20.58 -1.19
N GLU A 645 -36.07 20.09 -1.96
CA GLU A 645 -37.34 19.63 -1.41
C GLU A 645 -37.17 18.43 -0.50
N SER A 646 -36.42 17.38 -0.94
CA SER A 646 -36.22 16.16 -0.14
C SER A 646 -35.42 16.41 1.12
N VAL A 647 -34.30 17.14 1.04
CA VAL A 647 -33.50 17.49 2.22
C VAL A 647 -34.33 18.34 3.22
N SER A 648 -35.11 19.30 2.73
CA SER A 648 -35.93 20.14 3.61
C SER A 648 -37.07 19.39 4.31
N GLU A 649 -37.59 18.30 3.71
CA GLU A 649 -38.57 17.43 4.33
C GLU A 649 -37.93 16.47 5.35
N HIS A 650 -36.74 15.96 5.04
CA HIS A 650 -35.98 15.08 5.92
C HIS A 650 -35.56 15.80 7.22
N LEU A 651 -35.18 17.07 7.15
CA LEU A 651 -34.73 17.86 8.28
C LEU A 651 -35.87 18.45 9.14
N ASN A 652 -37.13 18.26 8.79
CA ASN A 652 -38.34 18.75 9.53
C ASN A 652 -39.03 17.63 10.31
#